data_b93f3f4a451a28f91c691d40d20172ae
#
_entry.id   b93f3f4a451a28f91c691d40d20172ae
#
_cell.length_a   1.000
_cell.length_b   1.000
_cell.length_c   1.000
_cell.angle_alpha   90.00
_cell.angle_beta   90.00
_cell.angle_gamma   90.00
#
_symmetry.space_group_name_H-M   'P 1'
#
loop_
_entity.id
_entity.type
_entity.pdbx_description
1 polymer ?
#
loop_
_entity_poly.entity_id
_entity_poly.type
_entity_poly.pdbx_seq_one_letter_code
_entity_poly.pdbx_strand_id
1 'polypeptide(L)'
;MATEKYFHPMSKSYPVIYVYEPKNSAGNRDDWMYIGYTTQNVHEHFERTFKGNSNDYRNILVKGAMSSSGSVTTDDMIRSFLKRTGHDIRQDGCVCISKNKLLNAISEVMSVGIKKTRPQSFGLRPEQDDAVTMTVDYFKKMETSDPDRIPHFLWNCKMRFGKTFASYQLAKRMGWTRVLVLTFKPAVESAWEDDLLTHVDFKDLEFVSCRAATKKPTCDDSTPLICFGSFQDLLGKSASGGIKAKNEWIHLINWDCVILDEYHYGAWREGAKELFENESSDFSDSGLDIFDEELMPITTKHYLYLSGTPFRAISTGEFIEQQIYNWTYSDEQKAKLSWNIRNGKNPYLSLPRVVMLTYKLPEEIRCVTEDEYDYFDLNEFFATEGSGKSARFVNKEYVQQWLDFICGNYKGGIYNDVRSQNRLKASTPFSNEYLVDTLRHTFWFLPKVDSCFAMKNLMCEPQIAFFQDYSIVVAAGNQAGMGVDAIIPVKEAMSNPDPLSTKSITLSCGKLTTGVTIKPWTGIFILRNLNSPETYFQAAFRVQSPWTIINRELSSSNDIEVLKDDCYVFDFTPNRALKQIADYSCRLSLDEDNPETKVQDFIKYMPILAYEDGKIFQMHAESILDVSLSGTSASLLARRWESARLVNVDDDTLQRLLNCPDALESLKKIEGFRNLNADLEVSIR
;
A
#
# COMPACT_ATOMS: atom_id res chain seq x y z
N MET A 1 29.45 7.80 1.75
CA MET A 1 29.06 9.04 1.00
C MET A 1 27.86 8.85 0.06
N ALA A 2 27.76 7.83 -0.77
CA ALA A 2 26.54 7.62 -1.59
C ALA A 2 25.36 7.08 -0.74
N THR A 3 25.61 6.34 0.29
CA THR A 3 24.61 5.73 1.18
C THR A 3 23.90 6.74 2.08
N GLU A 4 24.60 7.74 2.61
CA GLU A 4 24.04 8.77 3.51
C GLU A 4 22.92 9.62 2.86
N LYS A 5 22.92 9.74 1.54
CA LYS A 5 21.88 10.48 0.80
C LYS A 5 20.54 9.73 0.73
N TYR A 6 20.57 8.40 0.83
CA TYR A 6 19.41 7.55 0.56
C TYR A 6 18.96 6.73 1.74
N PHE A 7 19.76 6.66 2.81
CA PHE A 7 19.44 5.92 4.01
C PHE A 7 19.30 6.87 5.19
N HIS A 8 18.07 7.05 5.65
CA HIS A 8 17.79 7.87 6.80
C HIS A 8 17.35 6.98 7.96
N PRO A 9 17.93 7.17 9.15
CA PRO A 9 17.50 6.45 10.35
C PRO A 9 16.06 6.87 10.71
N MET A 10 15.31 5.96 11.29
CA MET A 10 14.02 6.29 11.89
C MET A 10 14.20 7.28 13.05
N SER A 11 13.14 8.08 13.31
CA SER A 11 13.09 8.90 14.51
C SER A 11 13.21 8.02 15.77
N LYS A 12 13.96 8.52 16.77
CA LYS A 12 14.17 7.87 18.08
C LYS A 12 13.14 8.31 19.13
N SER A 13 12.19 9.16 18.78
CA SER A 13 11.13 9.61 19.68
C SER A 13 10.22 8.45 20.08
N TYR A 14 9.93 8.36 21.37
CA TYR A 14 9.13 7.29 21.95
C TYR A 14 7.91 7.87 22.67
N PRO A 15 6.68 7.74 22.11
CA PRO A 15 5.49 8.32 22.70
C PRO A 15 5.02 7.54 23.93
N VAL A 16 4.79 8.24 25.05
CA VAL A 16 4.31 7.65 26.30
C VAL A 16 3.15 8.44 26.89
N ILE A 17 2.23 7.70 27.53
CA ILE A 17 1.26 8.25 28.48
C ILE A 17 1.86 8.11 29.87
N TYR A 18 1.85 9.20 30.62
CA TYR A 18 2.19 9.18 32.02
C TYR A 18 1.01 9.62 32.88
N VAL A 19 0.95 9.05 34.09
CA VAL A 19 -0.11 9.34 35.06
C VAL A 19 0.55 9.60 36.40
N TYR A 20 0.12 10.64 37.09
CA TYR A 20 0.56 10.92 38.47
C TYR A 20 -0.57 11.45 39.34
N GLU A 21 -0.41 11.31 40.66
CA GLU A 21 -1.28 11.89 41.66
C GLU A 21 -0.70 13.25 42.09
N PRO A 22 -1.39 14.39 41.92
CA PRO A 22 -0.97 15.68 42.45
C PRO A 22 -1.00 15.69 44.00
N LYS A 23 0.06 16.18 44.65
CA LYS A 23 0.12 16.22 46.12
C LYS A 23 -0.72 17.31 46.78
N ASN A 24 -1.14 18.31 46.04
CA ASN A 24 -1.88 19.47 46.60
C ASN A 24 -3.40 19.28 46.69
N SER A 25 -3.90 18.06 46.63
CA SER A 25 -5.31 17.80 46.97
C SER A 25 -5.45 17.81 48.47
N ALA A 26 -5.86 18.92 49.03
CA ALA A 26 -6.06 19.11 50.46
C ALA A 26 -7.05 18.03 50.99
N GLY A 27 -6.54 17.06 51.73
CA GLY A 27 -7.23 16.45 52.85
C GLY A 27 -8.34 15.44 52.64
N ASN A 28 -8.81 15.16 51.44
CA ASN A 28 -9.79 14.11 51.17
C ASN A 28 -9.26 13.08 50.17
N ARG A 29 -9.59 11.81 50.35
CA ARG A 29 -9.27 10.68 49.46
C ARG A 29 -9.94 10.80 48.10
N ASP A 30 -9.70 11.88 47.39
CA ASP A 30 -10.17 12.03 46.02
C ASP A 30 -9.14 11.38 45.10
N ASP A 31 -9.54 10.31 44.42
CA ASP A 31 -8.77 9.60 43.38
C ASP A 31 -8.53 10.48 42.15
N TRP A 32 -8.00 11.71 42.36
CA TRP A 32 -7.66 12.61 41.28
C TRP A 32 -6.32 12.26 40.68
N MET A 33 -6.32 11.96 39.38
CA MET A 33 -5.12 11.61 38.63
C MET A 33 -4.92 12.54 37.45
N TYR A 34 -3.72 13.02 37.26
CA TYR A 34 -3.33 13.73 36.07
C TYR A 34 -2.87 12.74 34.99
N ILE A 35 -3.31 12.96 33.76
CA ILE A 35 -2.94 12.18 32.59
C ILE A 35 -2.18 13.10 31.65
N GLY A 36 -0.98 12.74 31.26
CA GLY A 36 -0.19 13.51 30.29
C GLY A 36 0.37 12.62 29.20
N TYR A 37 0.84 13.26 28.15
CA TYR A 37 1.48 12.66 27.00
C TYR A 37 2.81 13.36 26.72
N THR A 38 3.88 12.60 26.43
CA THR A 38 5.16 13.14 26.00
C THR A 38 5.87 12.17 25.04
N THR A 39 6.76 12.70 24.22
CA THR A 39 7.70 11.94 23.38
C THR A 39 9.13 11.95 23.93
N GLN A 40 9.35 12.64 25.05
CA GLN A 40 10.63 12.72 25.73
C GLN A 40 10.77 11.63 26.81
N ASN A 41 12.00 11.50 27.33
CA ASN A 41 12.22 10.74 28.55
C ASN A 41 11.37 11.34 29.69
N VAL A 42 10.55 10.50 30.34
CA VAL A 42 9.59 10.97 31.36
C VAL A 42 10.30 11.63 32.53
N HIS A 43 11.49 11.15 32.95
CA HIS A 43 12.25 11.77 34.02
C HIS A 43 12.71 13.19 33.65
N GLU A 44 13.27 13.39 32.47
CA GLU A 44 13.68 14.70 31.97
C GLU A 44 12.48 15.64 31.81
N HIS A 45 11.35 15.12 31.34
CA HIS A 45 10.10 15.87 31.23
C HIS A 45 9.59 16.33 32.60
N PHE A 46 9.65 15.46 33.61
CA PHE A 46 9.24 15.81 34.97
C PHE A 46 10.20 16.81 35.60
N GLU A 47 11.51 16.65 35.44
CA GLU A 47 12.50 17.61 35.95
C GLU A 47 12.26 19.03 35.41
N ARG A 48 11.93 19.17 34.12
CA ARG A 48 11.61 20.45 33.52
C ARG A 48 10.27 21.00 34.00
N THR A 49 9.24 20.16 34.06
CA THR A 49 7.87 20.56 34.41
C THR A 49 7.77 21.00 35.88
N PHE A 50 8.40 20.27 36.77
CA PHE A 50 8.34 20.50 38.22
C PHE A 50 9.59 21.17 38.78
N LYS A 51 10.51 21.63 37.93
CA LYS A 51 11.76 22.30 38.31
C LYS A 51 12.54 21.55 39.40
N GLY A 52 12.57 20.21 39.32
CA GLY A 52 13.23 19.34 40.27
C GLY A 52 12.50 19.13 41.60
N ASN A 53 11.28 19.68 41.78
CA ASN A 53 10.53 19.52 43.03
C ASN A 53 9.74 18.21 43.05
N SER A 54 10.36 17.11 43.49
CA SER A 54 9.71 15.80 43.63
C SER A 54 8.56 15.75 44.68
N ASN A 55 8.32 16.87 45.36
CA ASN A 55 7.25 16.98 46.35
C ASN A 55 5.87 17.25 45.79
N ASP A 56 5.76 17.54 44.50
CA ASP A 56 4.49 17.97 43.88
C ASP A 56 3.62 16.82 43.35
N TYR A 57 4.17 15.61 43.27
CA TYR A 57 3.47 14.44 42.70
C TYR A 57 3.85 13.11 43.41
N ARG A 58 2.97 12.10 43.26
CA ARG A 58 3.19 10.71 43.75
C ARG A 58 2.76 9.70 42.68
N ASN A 59 3.18 8.46 42.91
CA ASN A 59 2.72 7.27 42.16
C ASN A 59 2.73 7.43 40.64
N ILE A 60 3.88 7.74 40.05
CA ILE A 60 4.04 7.87 38.61
C ILE A 60 3.86 6.48 37.94
N LEU A 61 3.00 6.46 36.95
CA LEU A 61 2.85 5.33 36.04
C LEU A 61 3.20 5.79 34.63
N VAL A 62 3.98 4.99 33.92
CA VAL A 62 4.35 5.24 32.51
C VAL A 62 3.91 4.06 31.67
N LYS A 63 3.24 4.33 30.55
CA LYS A 63 2.81 3.32 29.57
C LYS A 63 3.12 3.83 28.15
N GLY A 64 3.62 2.95 27.28
CA GLY A 64 3.76 3.27 25.86
C GLY A 64 2.44 3.74 25.27
N ALA A 65 2.48 4.80 24.49
CA ALA A 65 1.28 5.44 23.90
C ALA A 65 0.94 4.91 22.51
N MET A 66 1.74 4.01 21.96
CA MET A 66 1.56 3.47 20.61
C MET A 66 0.81 2.12 20.66
N SER A 67 -0.21 1.98 19.81
CA SER A 67 -0.93 0.72 19.63
C SER A 67 -0.18 -0.22 18.68
N SER A 68 -0.56 -1.49 18.64
CA SER A 68 -0.02 -2.51 17.72
C SER A 68 -0.19 -2.17 16.22
N SER A 69 -1.10 -1.25 15.90
CA SER A 69 -1.29 -0.74 14.53
C SER A 69 -0.34 0.40 14.17
N GLY A 70 0.53 0.84 15.10
CA GLY A 70 1.40 2.02 14.95
C GLY A 70 0.66 3.35 15.10
N SER A 71 -0.56 3.34 15.64
CA SER A 71 -1.31 4.56 15.95
C SER A 71 -1.04 5.01 17.37
N VAL A 72 -0.96 6.33 17.58
CA VAL A 72 -0.67 6.92 18.89
C VAL A 72 -1.95 7.36 19.58
N THR A 73 -2.04 7.07 20.87
CA THR A 73 -3.09 7.55 21.78
C THR A 73 -2.55 8.71 22.60
N THR A 74 -3.24 9.85 22.60
CA THR A 74 -2.87 11.02 23.40
C THR A 74 -3.72 11.10 24.68
N ASP A 75 -3.25 11.92 25.62
CA ASP A 75 -3.98 12.25 26.84
C ASP A 75 -5.35 12.91 26.56
N ASP A 76 -5.44 13.76 25.52
CA ASP A 76 -6.72 14.37 25.11
C ASP A 76 -7.74 13.32 24.64
N MET A 77 -7.29 12.28 23.94
CA MET A 77 -8.15 11.17 23.52
C MET A 77 -8.69 10.41 24.74
N ILE A 78 -7.82 10.15 25.72
CA ILE A 78 -8.20 9.44 26.96
C ILE A 78 -9.15 10.31 27.78
N ARG A 79 -8.88 11.61 27.97
CA ARG A 79 -9.76 12.54 28.68
C ARG A 79 -11.13 12.63 28.00
N SER A 80 -11.16 12.71 26.67
CA SER A 80 -12.42 12.75 25.90
C SER A 80 -13.23 11.49 26.08
N PHE A 81 -12.60 10.33 26.14
CA PHE A 81 -13.24 9.05 26.46
C PHE A 81 -13.80 9.04 27.88
N LEU A 82 -13.01 9.45 28.89
CA LEU A 82 -13.41 9.47 30.28
C LEU A 82 -14.56 10.45 30.54
N LYS A 83 -14.55 11.63 29.90
CA LYS A 83 -15.65 12.58 29.97
C LYS A 83 -16.98 11.97 29.48
N ARG A 84 -16.94 11.20 28.40
CA ARG A 84 -18.13 10.51 27.85
C ARG A 84 -18.62 9.37 28.70
N THR A 85 -17.73 8.70 29.42
CA THR A 85 -18.09 7.63 30.36
C THR A 85 -18.50 8.17 31.74
N GLY A 86 -18.66 9.49 31.88
CA GLY A 86 -19.25 10.12 33.06
C GLY A 86 -18.25 10.44 34.18
N HIS A 87 -16.94 10.56 33.86
CA HIS A 87 -15.94 10.93 34.84
C HIS A 87 -15.74 12.46 34.87
N ASP A 88 -15.57 13.02 36.06
CA ASP A 88 -15.32 14.44 36.27
C ASP A 88 -13.89 14.79 35.90
N ILE A 89 -13.72 15.87 35.14
CA ILE A 89 -12.42 16.40 34.70
C ILE A 89 -12.30 17.85 35.14
N ARG A 90 -11.24 18.17 35.89
CA ARG A 90 -10.91 19.55 36.29
C ARG A 90 -10.30 20.35 35.15
N GLN A 91 -10.26 21.70 35.32
CA GLN A 91 -9.62 22.58 34.35
C GLN A 91 -8.11 22.35 34.18
N ASP A 92 -7.45 21.83 35.23
CA ASP A 92 -6.03 21.44 35.21
C ASP A 92 -5.77 20.11 34.47
N GLY A 93 -6.83 19.44 33.99
CA GLY A 93 -6.72 18.15 33.27
C GLY A 93 -6.69 16.93 34.18
N CYS A 94 -6.85 17.09 35.49
CA CYS A 94 -7.00 15.98 36.42
C CYS A 94 -8.36 15.32 36.31
N VAL A 95 -8.42 13.99 36.40
CA VAL A 95 -9.62 13.18 36.30
C VAL A 95 -9.88 12.46 37.62
N CYS A 96 -11.14 12.45 38.08
CA CYS A 96 -11.57 11.70 39.26
C CYS A 96 -11.80 10.23 38.88
N ILE A 97 -10.81 9.39 39.13
CA ILE A 97 -10.84 7.97 38.75
C ILE A 97 -9.80 7.16 39.52
N SER A 98 -10.13 5.93 39.91
CA SER A 98 -9.17 5.04 40.52
C SER A 98 -8.14 4.53 39.50
N LYS A 99 -6.89 4.27 39.95
CA LYS A 99 -5.76 3.82 39.12
C LYS A 99 -6.11 2.64 38.24
N ASN A 100 -6.78 1.61 38.76
CA ASN A 100 -7.12 0.42 37.99
C ASN A 100 -8.15 0.70 36.90
N LYS A 101 -9.16 1.52 37.18
CA LYS A 101 -10.15 1.94 36.18
C LYS A 101 -9.50 2.79 35.09
N LEU A 102 -8.56 3.67 35.45
CA LEU A 102 -7.82 4.47 34.49
C LEU A 102 -6.96 3.60 33.57
N LEU A 103 -6.24 2.62 34.10
CA LEU A 103 -5.44 1.69 33.30
C LEU A 103 -6.29 0.89 32.30
N ASN A 104 -7.48 0.46 32.74
CA ASN A 104 -8.42 -0.21 31.86
C ASN A 104 -8.94 0.73 30.76
N ALA A 105 -9.28 1.96 31.10
CA ALA A 105 -9.71 2.96 30.14
C ALA A 105 -8.62 3.29 29.11
N ILE A 106 -7.36 3.45 29.54
CA ILE A 106 -6.22 3.65 28.63
C ILE A 106 -6.08 2.45 27.68
N SER A 107 -6.19 1.22 28.21
CA SER A 107 -6.07 0.01 27.40
C SER A 107 -7.23 -0.12 26.41
N GLU A 108 -8.43 0.26 26.79
CA GLU A 108 -9.62 0.26 25.94
C GLU A 108 -9.47 1.28 24.80
N VAL A 109 -9.08 2.51 25.10
CA VAL A 109 -8.84 3.55 24.07
C VAL A 109 -7.74 3.12 23.10
N MET A 110 -6.68 2.47 23.59
CA MET A 110 -5.60 1.96 22.74
C MET A 110 -6.02 0.79 21.84
N SER A 111 -6.91 -0.08 22.32
CA SER A 111 -7.32 -1.30 21.60
C SER A 111 -8.46 -1.07 20.61
N VAL A 112 -9.46 -0.29 21.00
CA VAL A 112 -10.71 -0.15 20.23
C VAL A 112 -10.61 0.96 19.18
N GLY A 113 -9.67 1.92 19.33
CA GLY A 113 -9.72 3.17 18.56
C GLY A 113 -11.06 3.88 18.79
N ILE A 114 -11.11 5.21 18.70
CA ILE A 114 -12.34 5.94 19.02
C ILE A 114 -13.30 5.91 17.81
N LYS A 115 -13.89 4.74 17.49
CA LYS A 115 -14.86 4.61 16.38
C LYS A 115 -16.13 5.47 16.57
N LYS A 116 -16.50 5.80 17.80
CA LYS A 116 -17.76 6.54 18.11
C LYS A 116 -17.63 8.06 18.14
N THR A 117 -16.47 8.64 18.01
CA THR A 117 -16.22 10.10 18.09
C THR A 117 -15.58 10.65 16.85
N ARG A 118 -16.00 10.49 15.70
CA ARG A 118 -15.49 11.19 14.50
C ARG A 118 -14.32 12.17 14.80
N PRO A 119 -13.13 11.68 15.16
CA PRO A 119 -12.03 12.56 15.63
C PRO A 119 -11.33 13.29 14.48
N GLN A 120 -11.62 12.90 13.23
CA GLN A 120 -10.95 13.42 12.05
C GLN A 120 -11.71 14.61 11.48
N SER A 121 -11.00 15.71 11.20
CA SER A 121 -11.57 16.96 10.68
C SER A 121 -10.69 17.63 9.62
N PHE A 122 -9.88 16.82 8.89
CA PHE A 122 -9.03 17.33 7.81
C PHE A 122 -9.83 17.57 6.53
N GLY A 123 -9.40 18.55 5.72
CA GLY A 123 -9.96 18.80 4.39
C GLY A 123 -9.32 17.96 3.28
N LEU A 124 -9.85 18.11 2.07
CA LEU A 124 -9.21 17.55 0.87
C LEU A 124 -7.83 18.17 0.66
N ARG A 125 -6.87 17.35 0.25
CA ARG A 125 -5.61 17.82 -0.32
C ARG A 125 -5.88 18.43 -1.71
N PRO A 126 -4.99 19.32 -2.22
CA PRO A 126 -5.21 19.98 -3.52
C PRO A 126 -5.57 18.99 -4.64
N GLU A 127 -4.81 17.93 -4.82
CA GLU A 127 -5.07 16.93 -5.86
C GLU A 127 -6.38 16.15 -5.67
N GLN A 128 -6.80 15.94 -4.43
CA GLN A 128 -8.09 15.33 -4.14
C GLN A 128 -9.24 16.27 -4.49
N ASP A 129 -9.08 17.55 -4.21
CA ASP A 129 -10.03 18.60 -4.55
C ASP A 129 -10.15 18.76 -6.06
N ASP A 130 -9.03 18.74 -6.77
CA ASP A 130 -8.96 18.77 -8.23
C ASP A 130 -9.69 17.56 -8.85
N ALA A 131 -9.41 16.35 -8.35
CA ALA A 131 -10.07 15.13 -8.82
C ALA A 131 -11.58 15.19 -8.64
N VAL A 132 -12.03 15.64 -7.46
CA VAL A 132 -13.46 15.79 -7.17
C VAL A 132 -14.08 16.87 -8.06
N THR A 133 -13.43 18.02 -8.22
CA THR A 133 -13.93 19.14 -9.03
C THR A 133 -14.06 18.75 -10.50
N MET A 134 -13.02 18.17 -11.10
CA MET A 134 -13.05 17.70 -12.48
C MET A 134 -14.15 16.68 -12.72
N THR A 135 -14.37 15.76 -11.76
CA THR A 135 -15.43 14.76 -11.89
C THR A 135 -16.81 15.38 -11.82
N VAL A 136 -17.04 16.32 -10.88
CA VAL A 136 -18.30 17.06 -10.76
C VAL A 136 -18.61 17.84 -12.05
N ASP A 137 -17.62 18.54 -12.58
CA ASP A 137 -17.78 19.34 -13.82
C ASP A 137 -18.08 18.46 -15.02
N TYR A 138 -17.38 17.33 -15.13
CA TYR A 138 -17.61 16.37 -16.20
C TYR A 138 -19.02 15.76 -16.13
N PHE A 139 -19.44 15.28 -14.95
CA PHE A 139 -20.77 14.67 -14.79
C PHE A 139 -21.89 15.67 -15.08
N LYS A 140 -21.84 16.89 -14.53
CA LYS A 140 -22.83 17.93 -14.80
C LYS A 140 -22.87 18.36 -16.26
N LYS A 141 -21.72 18.39 -16.93
CA LYS A 141 -21.65 18.66 -18.37
C LYS A 141 -22.37 17.56 -19.17
N MET A 142 -22.11 16.30 -18.84
CA MET A 142 -22.71 15.15 -19.51
C MET A 142 -24.23 15.08 -19.27
N GLU A 143 -24.69 15.29 -18.05
CA GLU A 143 -26.11 15.36 -17.70
C GLU A 143 -26.87 16.40 -18.56
N THR A 144 -26.17 17.47 -18.99
CA THR A 144 -26.79 18.54 -19.82
C THR A 144 -26.62 18.28 -21.30
N SER A 145 -25.48 17.75 -21.76
CA SER A 145 -25.15 17.60 -23.19
C SER A 145 -25.62 16.29 -23.79
N ASP A 146 -25.70 15.23 -23.01
CA ASP A 146 -26.08 13.87 -23.44
C ASP A 146 -26.77 13.11 -22.29
N PRO A 147 -28.03 13.50 -21.96
CA PRO A 147 -28.73 12.98 -20.78
C PRO A 147 -29.10 11.48 -20.87
N ASP A 148 -29.07 10.90 -22.06
CA ASP A 148 -29.39 9.49 -22.28
C ASP A 148 -28.17 8.58 -22.06
N ARG A 149 -26.98 9.14 -22.02
CA ARG A 149 -25.71 8.41 -21.79
C ARG A 149 -25.28 8.48 -20.35
N ILE A 150 -25.07 7.32 -19.71
CA ILE A 150 -24.51 7.26 -18.38
C ILE A 150 -23.03 7.68 -18.42
N PRO A 151 -22.61 8.74 -17.71
CA PRO A 151 -21.24 9.19 -17.73
C PRO A 151 -20.33 8.32 -16.87
N HIS A 152 -19.11 8.08 -17.38
CA HIS A 152 -18.06 7.29 -16.78
C HIS A 152 -16.86 8.18 -16.49
N PHE A 153 -16.23 8.05 -15.32
CA PHE A 153 -15.02 8.79 -14.95
C PHE A 153 -14.02 7.88 -14.25
N LEU A 154 -12.74 8.00 -14.60
CA LEU A 154 -11.65 7.19 -14.05
C LEU A 154 -10.71 8.03 -13.20
N TRP A 155 -10.49 7.61 -11.95
CA TRP A 155 -9.39 8.09 -11.12
C TRP A 155 -8.21 7.13 -11.21
N ASN A 156 -7.23 7.49 -12.03
CA ASN A 156 -5.92 6.86 -12.04
C ASN A 156 -5.05 7.48 -10.93
N CYS A 157 -5.28 7.07 -9.71
CA CYS A 157 -4.62 7.64 -8.56
C CYS A 157 -3.85 6.57 -7.82
N LYS A 158 -2.56 6.81 -7.61
CA LYS A 158 -1.68 5.90 -6.87
C LYS A 158 -2.28 5.43 -5.54
N MET A 159 -1.73 4.36 -5.00
CA MET A 159 -2.07 3.93 -3.63
C MET A 159 -1.77 5.06 -2.63
N ARG A 160 -2.60 5.19 -1.59
CA ARG A 160 -2.51 6.27 -0.57
C ARG A 160 -2.90 7.67 -1.06
N PHE A 161 -3.49 7.78 -2.23
CA PHE A 161 -4.15 9.01 -2.66
C PHE A 161 -5.29 9.42 -1.71
N GLY A 162 -5.95 8.46 -1.06
CA GLY A 162 -7.16 8.70 -0.24
C GLY A 162 -8.43 8.68 -1.10
N LYS A 163 -8.47 7.77 -2.07
CA LYS A 163 -9.61 7.59 -2.99
C LYS A 163 -10.94 7.48 -2.26
N THR A 164 -11.01 6.69 -1.18
CA THR A 164 -12.21 6.50 -0.36
C THR A 164 -12.74 7.83 0.19
N PHE A 165 -11.88 8.59 0.87
CA PHE A 165 -12.24 9.89 1.43
C PHE A 165 -12.71 10.88 0.35
N ALA A 166 -11.95 10.97 -0.76
CA ALA A 166 -12.30 11.83 -1.88
C ALA A 166 -13.63 11.42 -2.55
N SER A 167 -13.92 10.10 -2.64
CA SER A 167 -15.21 9.60 -3.17
C SER A 167 -16.38 10.01 -2.29
N TYR A 168 -16.24 10.01 -0.97
CA TYR A 168 -17.28 10.52 -0.06
C TYR A 168 -17.47 12.03 -0.21
N GLN A 169 -16.41 12.78 -0.39
CA GLN A 169 -16.52 14.23 -0.67
C GLN A 169 -17.16 14.49 -2.03
N LEU A 170 -16.89 13.68 -3.04
CA LEU A 170 -17.58 13.73 -4.33
C LEU A 170 -19.09 13.48 -4.16
N ALA A 171 -19.45 12.39 -3.46
CA ALA A 171 -20.85 12.07 -3.19
C ALA A 171 -21.57 13.24 -2.50
N LYS A 172 -20.92 13.88 -1.53
CA LYS A 172 -21.46 15.07 -0.84
C LYS A 172 -21.62 16.26 -1.77
N ARG A 173 -20.63 16.56 -2.64
CA ARG A 173 -20.70 17.69 -3.60
C ARG A 173 -21.76 17.48 -4.68
N MET A 174 -21.96 16.23 -5.09
CA MET A 174 -23.03 15.88 -6.05
C MET A 174 -24.41 15.78 -5.41
N GLY A 175 -24.49 15.77 -4.07
CA GLY A 175 -25.75 15.58 -3.34
C GLY A 175 -26.34 14.18 -3.49
N TRP A 176 -25.51 13.17 -3.73
CA TRP A 176 -25.95 11.79 -3.90
C TRP A 176 -26.47 11.21 -2.58
N THR A 177 -27.57 10.48 -2.71
CA THR A 177 -28.21 9.80 -1.57
C THR A 177 -28.06 8.29 -1.62
N ARG A 178 -27.71 7.73 -2.78
CA ARG A 178 -27.58 6.30 -3.03
C ARG A 178 -26.27 6.03 -3.77
N VAL A 179 -25.26 5.55 -3.06
CA VAL A 179 -23.96 5.20 -3.64
C VAL A 179 -23.68 3.72 -3.39
N LEU A 180 -23.36 2.99 -4.45
CA LEU A 180 -22.94 1.59 -4.38
C LEU A 180 -21.44 1.49 -4.66
N VAL A 181 -20.71 0.95 -3.72
CA VAL A 181 -19.27 0.65 -3.87
C VAL A 181 -19.10 -0.84 -4.13
N LEU A 182 -18.48 -1.17 -5.25
CA LEU A 182 -18.19 -2.55 -5.63
C LEU A 182 -16.69 -2.77 -5.73
N THR A 183 -16.23 -3.88 -5.19
CA THR A 183 -14.82 -4.28 -5.24
C THR A 183 -14.67 -5.77 -5.49
N PHE A 184 -13.53 -6.18 -6.03
CA PHE A 184 -13.16 -7.59 -6.10
C PHE A 184 -12.54 -8.10 -4.78
N LYS A 185 -12.11 -7.20 -3.90
CA LYS A 185 -11.39 -7.52 -2.66
C LYS A 185 -12.18 -7.09 -1.43
N PRO A 186 -13.00 -7.99 -0.88
CA PRO A 186 -13.81 -7.69 0.30
C PRO A 186 -13.01 -7.17 1.51
N ALA A 187 -11.71 -7.45 1.57
CA ALA A 187 -10.84 -6.99 2.66
C ALA A 187 -10.73 -5.46 2.79
N VAL A 188 -11.08 -4.68 1.77
CA VAL A 188 -11.07 -3.21 1.83
C VAL A 188 -12.31 -2.62 2.50
N GLU A 189 -13.36 -3.42 2.77
CA GLU A 189 -14.60 -2.99 3.40
C GLU A 189 -14.39 -2.18 4.68
N SER A 190 -13.51 -2.70 5.57
CA SER A 190 -13.21 -2.02 6.83
C SER A 190 -12.57 -0.64 6.64
N ALA A 191 -11.80 -0.44 5.56
CA ALA A 191 -11.19 0.86 5.27
C ALA A 191 -12.26 1.87 4.81
N TRP A 192 -13.21 1.44 3.98
CA TRP A 192 -14.34 2.25 3.55
C TRP A 192 -15.24 2.63 4.75
N GLU A 193 -15.56 1.66 5.61
CA GLU A 193 -16.34 1.89 6.82
C GLU A 193 -15.62 2.83 7.80
N ASP A 194 -14.34 2.59 8.08
CA ASP A 194 -13.56 3.39 9.03
C ASP A 194 -13.45 4.85 8.59
N ASP A 195 -13.17 5.14 7.32
CA ASP A 195 -13.10 6.51 6.79
C ASP A 195 -14.44 7.24 6.94
N LEU A 196 -15.56 6.58 6.67
CA LEU A 196 -16.89 7.18 6.83
C LEU A 196 -17.24 7.43 8.31
N LEU A 197 -16.94 6.47 9.18
CA LEU A 197 -17.32 6.54 10.60
C LEU A 197 -16.43 7.45 11.43
N THR A 198 -15.20 7.73 10.98
CA THR A 198 -14.23 8.52 11.75
C THR A 198 -14.17 10.00 11.39
N HIS A 199 -14.67 10.41 10.22
CA HIS A 199 -14.59 11.80 9.77
C HIS A 199 -15.88 12.59 10.08
N VAL A 200 -15.72 13.85 10.52
CA VAL A 200 -16.83 14.73 10.91
C VAL A 200 -17.78 15.07 9.77
N ASP A 201 -17.27 15.17 8.54
CA ASP A 201 -18.04 15.55 7.36
C ASP A 201 -19.10 14.52 6.93
N PHE A 202 -18.96 13.26 7.37
CA PHE A 202 -19.80 12.16 6.93
C PHE A 202 -20.80 11.69 8.00
N LYS A 203 -21.10 12.56 8.99
CA LYS A 203 -22.03 12.24 10.09
C LYS A 203 -23.45 11.89 9.62
N ASP A 204 -23.85 12.44 8.49
CA ASP A 204 -25.18 12.29 7.92
C ASP A 204 -25.28 11.12 6.91
N LEU A 205 -24.16 10.38 6.67
CA LEU A 205 -24.08 9.21 5.80
C LEU A 205 -24.15 7.93 6.61
N GLU A 206 -24.95 6.97 6.14
CA GLU A 206 -25.01 5.61 6.68
C GLU A 206 -24.17 4.65 5.84
N PHE A 207 -23.40 3.77 6.50
CA PHE A 207 -22.66 2.70 5.84
C PHE A 207 -23.41 1.39 5.95
N VAL A 208 -23.63 0.72 4.82
CA VAL A 208 -24.34 -0.58 4.76
C VAL A 208 -23.49 -1.61 4.02
N SER A 209 -23.13 -2.69 4.72
CA SER A 209 -22.47 -3.84 4.12
C SER A 209 -23.49 -4.78 3.47
N CYS A 210 -23.32 -5.13 2.20
CA CYS A 210 -24.16 -6.12 1.51
C CYS A 210 -24.09 -7.52 2.18
N ARG A 211 -23.00 -7.81 2.90
CA ARG A 211 -22.80 -9.10 3.59
C ARG A 211 -23.55 -9.17 4.92
N ALA A 212 -23.51 -8.08 5.69
CA ALA A 212 -23.97 -8.00 7.06
C ALA A 212 -25.32 -7.31 7.24
N ALA A 213 -25.97 -6.87 6.14
CA ALA A 213 -27.22 -6.13 6.22
C ALA A 213 -28.33 -6.96 6.87
N THR A 214 -28.62 -6.65 8.14
CA THR A 214 -29.79 -7.18 8.86
C THR A 214 -31.08 -6.47 8.46
N LYS A 215 -30.97 -5.18 8.06
CA LYS A 215 -32.06 -4.37 7.52
C LYS A 215 -31.67 -3.97 6.10
N LYS A 216 -32.48 -4.39 5.14
CA LYS A 216 -32.29 -4.03 3.72
C LYS A 216 -32.81 -2.62 3.51
N PRO A 217 -31.99 -1.68 2.97
CA PRO A 217 -32.46 -0.35 2.60
C PRO A 217 -33.56 -0.46 1.54
N THR A 218 -34.51 0.48 1.60
CA THR A 218 -35.60 0.59 0.61
C THR A 218 -35.44 1.87 -0.18
N CYS A 219 -36.10 1.97 -1.34
CA CYS A 219 -36.09 3.18 -2.16
C CYS A 219 -36.65 4.41 -1.43
N ASP A 220 -37.49 4.20 -0.43
CA ASP A 220 -38.19 5.25 0.32
C ASP A 220 -37.40 5.80 1.52
N ASP A 221 -36.27 5.18 1.89
CA ASP A 221 -35.42 5.68 2.97
C ASP A 221 -34.80 7.01 2.57
N SER A 222 -35.02 8.07 3.35
CA SER A 222 -34.50 9.42 3.08
C SER A 222 -33.04 9.62 3.50
N THR A 223 -32.50 8.72 4.31
CA THR A 223 -31.11 8.84 4.79
C THR A 223 -30.12 8.51 3.69
N PRO A 224 -29.14 9.41 3.43
CA PRO A 224 -28.08 9.13 2.46
C PRO A 224 -27.25 7.92 2.87
N LEU A 225 -27.03 7.02 1.91
CA LEU A 225 -26.46 5.70 2.19
C LEU A 225 -25.31 5.39 1.23
N ILE A 226 -24.25 4.85 1.79
CA ILE A 226 -23.14 4.21 1.07
C ILE A 226 -23.25 2.70 1.28
N CYS A 227 -23.56 1.98 0.23
CA CYS A 227 -23.64 0.53 0.25
C CYS A 227 -22.34 -0.07 -0.27
N PHE A 228 -21.76 -1.02 0.47
CA PHE A 228 -20.53 -1.70 0.07
C PHE A 228 -20.78 -3.18 -0.21
N GLY A 229 -20.31 -3.67 -1.36
CA GLY A 229 -20.40 -5.07 -1.75
C GLY A 229 -19.21 -5.56 -2.55
N SER A 230 -19.03 -6.88 -2.60
CA SER A 230 -18.08 -7.48 -3.52
C SER A 230 -18.79 -7.98 -4.79
N PHE A 231 -18.06 -8.01 -5.92
CA PHE A 231 -18.57 -8.61 -7.14
C PHE A 231 -19.02 -10.06 -6.94
N GLN A 232 -18.31 -10.82 -6.11
CA GLN A 232 -18.66 -12.21 -5.77
C GLN A 232 -19.99 -12.31 -5.02
N ASP A 233 -20.36 -11.29 -4.24
CA ASP A 233 -21.66 -11.25 -3.57
C ASP A 233 -22.80 -10.96 -4.55
N LEU A 234 -22.55 -10.19 -5.62
CA LEU A 234 -23.52 -9.78 -6.62
C LEU A 234 -23.65 -10.78 -7.78
N LEU A 235 -22.53 -11.22 -8.34
CA LEU A 235 -22.46 -12.13 -9.47
C LEU A 235 -22.61 -13.62 -9.10
N GLY A 236 -22.61 -13.95 -7.81
CA GLY A 236 -22.75 -15.33 -7.36
C GLY A 236 -24.11 -15.89 -7.74
N LYS A 237 -24.15 -16.80 -8.72
CA LYS A 237 -25.37 -17.56 -9.08
C LYS A 237 -25.82 -18.42 -7.86
N SER A 238 -27.13 -18.46 -7.63
CA SER A 238 -27.72 -19.48 -6.77
C SER A 238 -27.52 -20.85 -7.42
N ALA A 239 -27.64 -21.92 -6.65
CA ALA A 239 -27.62 -23.30 -7.20
C ALA A 239 -28.64 -23.53 -8.32
N SER A 240 -29.62 -22.64 -8.49
CA SER A 240 -30.66 -22.64 -9.54
C SER A 240 -30.36 -21.69 -10.70
N GLY A 241 -29.18 -21.02 -10.76
CA GLY A 241 -28.76 -20.19 -11.86
C GLY A 241 -29.23 -18.72 -11.84
N GLY A 242 -29.94 -18.27 -10.80
CA GLY A 242 -30.41 -16.89 -10.63
C GLY A 242 -29.58 -16.07 -9.63
N ILE A 243 -29.86 -14.76 -9.53
CA ILE A 243 -29.26 -13.87 -8.53
C ILE A 243 -29.54 -14.42 -7.11
N LYS A 244 -28.54 -14.34 -6.21
CA LYS A 244 -28.77 -14.75 -4.81
C LYS A 244 -29.86 -13.88 -4.18
N ALA A 245 -30.96 -14.50 -3.75
CA ALA A 245 -32.16 -13.85 -3.21
C ALA A 245 -31.87 -12.82 -2.08
N LYS A 246 -30.76 -12.98 -1.36
CA LYS A 246 -30.36 -12.03 -0.31
C LYS A 246 -29.95 -10.65 -0.87
N ASN A 247 -29.53 -10.57 -2.16
CA ASN A 247 -28.97 -9.37 -2.77
C ASN A 247 -29.89 -8.75 -3.85
N GLU A 248 -31.09 -9.33 -4.08
CA GLU A 248 -32.08 -8.81 -5.04
C GLU A 248 -32.44 -7.33 -4.82
N TRP A 249 -32.44 -6.87 -3.57
CA TRP A 249 -32.74 -5.49 -3.21
C TRP A 249 -31.79 -4.47 -3.83
N ILE A 250 -30.53 -4.85 -4.10
CA ILE A 250 -29.52 -3.97 -4.71
C ILE A 250 -29.92 -3.61 -6.15
N HIS A 251 -30.55 -4.54 -6.86
CA HIS A 251 -31.01 -4.38 -8.23
C HIS A 251 -32.33 -3.59 -8.34
N LEU A 252 -33.03 -3.42 -7.21
CA LEU A 252 -34.28 -2.63 -7.15
C LEU A 252 -34.05 -1.16 -6.85
N ILE A 253 -32.83 -0.77 -6.46
CA ILE A 253 -32.46 0.62 -6.15
C ILE A 253 -31.92 1.30 -7.39
N ASN A 254 -32.40 2.52 -7.66
CA ASN A 254 -31.78 3.45 -8.60
C ASN A 254 -30.61 4.15 -7.90
N TRP A 255 -29.39 3.76 -8.24
CA TRP A 255 -28.18 4.32 -7.66
C TRP A 255 -27.85 5.68 -8.30
N ASP A 256 -27.41 6.65 -7.49
CA ASP A 256 -26.88 7.90 -8.02
C ASP A 256 -25.48 7.70 -8.61
N CYS A 257 -24.68 6.80 -7.99
CA CYS A 257 -23.38 6.41 -8.52
C CYS A 257 -23.03 4.98 -8.14
N VAL A 258 -22.42 4.25 -9.07
CA VAL A 258 -21.69 3.01 -8.80
C VAL A 258 -20.20 3.32 -8.84
N ILE A 259 -19.50 3.02 -7.74
CA ILE A 259 -18.06 3.18 -7.61
C ILE A 259 -17.42 1.80 -7.72
N LEU A 260 -16.54 1.62 -8.70
CA LEU A 260 -15.79 0.39 -8.94
C LEU A 260 -14.38 0.54 -8.38
N ASP A 261 -14.15 -0.01 -7.18
CA ASP A 261 -12.85 0.11 -6.48
C ASP A 261 -11.89 -1.01 -6.91
N GLU A 262 -10.61 -0.65 -7.06
CA GLU A 262 -9.54 -1.51 -7.59
C GLU A 262 -9.86 -2.02 -9.01
N TYR A 263 -10.35 -1.12 -9.87
CA TYR A 263 -10.67 -1.44 -11.24
C TYR A 263 -9.43 -1.64 -12.11
N HIS A 264 -9.13 -2.89 -12.37
CA HIS A 264 -7.99 -3.31 -13.20
C HIS A 264 -8.48 -4.01 -14.45
N TYR A 265 -9.00 -3.24 -15.42
CA TYR A 265 -9.55 -3.81 -16.66
C TYR A 265 -8.55 -4.75 -17.34
N GLY A 266 -8.98 -5.97 -17.65
CA GLY A 266 -8.18 -6.98 -18.37
C GLY A 266 -6.97 -7.57 -17.63
N ALA A 267 -6.33 -6.88 -16.67
CA ALA A 267 -5.31 -7.44 -15.79
C ALA A 267 -5.88 -8.53 -14.86
N TRP A 268 -7.17 -8.56 -14.76
CA TRP A 268 -7.98 -9.47 -13.97
C TRP A 268 -7.78 -10.93 -14.34
N ARG A 269 -7.68 -11.24 -15.63
CA ARG A 269 -7.55 -12.63 -16.10
C ARG A 269 -6.18 -13.24 -15.84
N GLU A 270 -5.12 -12.43 -15.92
CA GLU A 270 -3.74 -12.94 -15.80
C GLU A 270 -3.17 -12.74 -14.39
N GLY A 271 -3.29 -11.56 -13.81
CA GLY A 271 -2.71 -11.26 -12.50
C GLY A 271 -3.52 -11.81 -11.32
N ALA A 272 -4.85 -11.89 -11.42
CA ALA A 272 -5.66 -12.59 -10.43
C ALA A 272 -5.37 -14.08 -10.48
N LYS A 273 -5.21 -14.66 -11.67
CA LYS A 273 -4.84 -16.04 -11.86
C LYS A 273 -3.47 -16.32 -11.23
N GLU A 274 -2.45 -15.51 -11.47
CA GLU A 274 -1.14 -15.64 -10.84
C GLU A 274 -1.14 -15.47 -9.31
N LEU A 275 -1.95 -14.53 -8.79
CA LEU A 275 -2.05 -14.29 -7.33
C LEU A 275 -2.91 -15.33 -6.62
N PHE A 276 -3.95 -15.87 -7.28
CA PHE A 276 -4.91 -16.77 -6.67
C PHE A 276 -4.66 -18.25 -6.98
N GLU A 277 -4.03 -18.62 -8.10
CA GLU A 277 -3.66 -20.01 -8.39
C GLU A 277 -2.67 -20.60 -7.38
N ASN A 278 -1.92 -19.76 -6.70
CA ASN A 278 -0.99 -20.17 -5.66
C ASN A 278 -1.59 -20.19 -4.23
N GLU A 279 -2.82 -19.71 -4.03
CA GLU A 279 -3.46 -19.65 -2.71
C GLU A 279 -4.57 -20.69 -2.49
N SER A 280 -5.17 -21.24 -3.54
CA SER A 280 -6.21 -22.25 -3.37
C SER A 280 -6.38 -23.15 -4.58
N SER A 281 -6.30 -24.45 -4.33
CA SER A 281 -6.80 -25.50 -5.23
C SER A 281 -8.33 -25.50 -5.35
N ASP A 282 -9.04 -24.65 -4.61
CA ASP A 282 -10.51 -24.64 -4.51
C ASP A 282 -11.22 -23.61 -5.40
N PHE A 283 -10.46 -22.75 -6.10
CA PHE A 283 -11.04 -21.74 -6.99
C PHE A 283 -11.03 -22.12 -8.48
N SER A 284 -10.61 -23.32 -8.82
CA SER A 284 -10.41 -23.75 -10.22
C SER A 284 -11.68 -24.05 -11.01
N ASP A 285 -12.86 -24.01 -10.41
CA ASP A 285 -14.09 -24.49 -11.09
C ASP A 285 -15.31 -23.57 -11.05
N SER A 286 -15.21 -22.34 -10.53
CA SER A 286 -16.25 -21.35 -10.74
C SER A 286 -15.85 -20.46 -11.93
N GLY A 287 -16.39 -20.78 -13.09
CA GLY A 287 -16.29 -19.96 -14.30
C GLY A 287 -16.66 -18.49 -13.98
N LEU A 288 -15.66 -17.72 -13.57
CA LEU A 288 -15.73 -16.26 -13.53
C LEU A 288 -15.61 -15.78 -14.98
N ASP A 289 -16.69 -15.94 -15.71
CA ASP A 289 -16.89 -15.30 -17.00
C ASP A 289 -16.83 -13.78 -16.79
N ILE A 290 -16.13 -13.12 -17.69
CA ILE A 290 -15.96 -11.72 -17.97
C ILE A 290 -16.97 -10.84 -17.22
N PHE A 291 -16.46 -9.84 -16.45
CA PHE A 291 -17.28 -8.70 -16.06
C PHE A 291 -17.69 -7.97 -17.34
N ASP A 292 -18.94 -8.11 -17.68
CA ASP A 292 -19.60 -7.38 -18.73
C ASP A 292 -20.62 -6.48 -18.01
N GLU A 293 -20.49 -5.18 -18.19
CA GLU A 293 -21.43 -4.20 -17.60
C GLU A 293 -22.86 -4.46 -18.07
N GLU A 294 -23.03 -5.00 -19.30
CA GLU A 294 -24.32 -5.41 -19.82
C GLU A 294 -24.95 -6.60 -19.06
N LEU A 295 -24.14 -7.37 -18.32
CA LEU A 295 -24.62 -8.50 -17.51
C LEU A 295 -24.95 -8.10 -16.06
N MET A 296 -24.67 -6.85 -15.65
CA MET A 296 -25.05 -6.34 -14.32
C MET A 296 -26.34 -5.52 -14.43
N PRO A 297 -27.49 -6.05 -14.03
CA PRO A 297 -28.76 -5.32 -14.03
C PRO A 297 -28.81 -4.32 -12.85
N ILE A 298 -27.85 -3.39 -12.79
CA ILE A 298 -27.79 -2.31 -11.79
C ILE A 298 -28.11 -1.01 -12.50
N THR A 299 -29.16 -0.34 -12.06
CA THR A 299 -29.54 0.97 -12.59
C THR A 299 -28.78 2.05 -11.84
N THR A 300 -28.01 2.87 -12.57
CA THR A 300 -27.25 3.98 -11.99
C THR A 300 -27.24 5.19 -12.93
N LYS A 301 -26.96 6.37 -12.36
CA LYS A 301 -26.80 7.62 -13.12
C LYS A 301 -25.34 7.90 -13.50
N HIS A 302 -24.36 7.37 -12.72
CA HIS A 302 -22.94 7.64 -12.92
C HIS A 302 -22.11 6.41 -12.60
N TYR A 303 -20.96 6.26 -13.28
CA TYR A 303 -19.91 5.31 -12.92
C TYR A 303 -18.62 6.05 -12.56
N LEU A 304 -18.04 5.71 -11.41
CA LEU A 304 -16.72 6.15 -11.00
C LEU A 304 -15.80 4.94 -10.84
N TYR A 305 -14.70 4.95 -11.58
CA TYR A 305 -13.70 3.89 -11.56
C TYR A 305 -12.50 4.35 -10.75
N LEU A 306 -12.08 3.56 -9.76
CA LEU A 306 -10.94 3.84 -8.91
C LEU A 306 -9.85 2.80 -9.18
N SER A 307 -8.69 3.24 -9.65
CA SER A 307 -7.55 2.37 -9.88
C SER A 307 -6.24 3.09 -9.57
N GLY A 308 -5.23 2.32 -9.14
CA GLY A 308 -3.85 2.80 -9.03
C GLY A 308 -2.99 2.42 -10.24
N THR A 309 -3.53 1.60 -11.15
CA THR A 309 -2.78 0.99 -12.27
C THR A 309 -3.72 0.64 -13.43
N PRO A 310 -4.48 1.59 -14.01
CA PRO A 310 -5.48 1.30 -15.04
C PRO A 310 -4.88 1.23 -16.45
N PHE A 311 -3.63 0.76 -16.60
CA PHE A 311 -2.88 0.82 -17.85
C PHE A 311 -3.62 0.22 -19.05
N ARG A 312 -4.37 -0.88 -18.85
CA ARG A 312 -5.13 -1.51 -19.93
C ARG A 312 -6.37 -0.70 -20.32
N ALA A 313 -7.10 -0.16 -19.34
CA ALA A 313 -8.29 0.65 -19.60
C ALA A 313 -7.97 1.91 -20.40
N ILE A 314 -6.78 2.47 -20.20
CA ILE A 314 -6.28 3.63 -20.94
C ILE A 314 -5.85 3.21 -22.34
N SER A 315 -5.10 2.12 -22.49
CA SER A 315 -4.55 1.66 -23.76
C SER A 315 -5.61 1.11 -24.74
N THR A 316 -6.69 0.55 -24.21
CA THR A 316 -7.81 0.06 -25.05
C THR A 316 -8.72 1.18 -25.54
N GLY A 317 -8.51 2.43 -25.11
CA GLY A 317 -9.34 3.56 -25.48
C GLY A 317 -10.74 3.54 -24.84
N GLU A 318 -10.92 2.77 -23.77
CA GLU A 318 -12.17 2.69 -23.00
C GLU A 318 -12.52 4.05 -22.37
N PHE A 319 -11.50 4.82 -21.98
CA PHE A 319 -11.62 6.16 -21.43
C PHE A 319 -10.89 7.16 -22.31
N ILE A 320 -11.53 8.26 -22.64
CA ILE A 320 -10.89 9.40 -23.27
C ILE A 320 -10.25 10.30 -22.21
N GLU A 321 -9.27 11.13 -22.58
CA GLU A 321 -8.50 11.98 -21.68
C GLU A 321 -9.37 12.84 -20.75
N GLN A 322 -10.49 13.37 -21.23
CA GLN A 322 -11.40 14.19 -20.42
C GLN A 322 -12.15 13.38 -19.34
N GLN A 323 -12.12 12.05 -19.39
CA GLN A 323 -12.73 11.14 -18.43
C GLN A 323 -11.73 10.61 -17.41
N ILE A 324 -10.48 11.07 -17.43
CA ILE A 324 -9.40 10.54 -16.59
C ILE A 324 -8.84 11.66 -15.72
N TYR A 325 -8.76 11.39 -14.43
CA TYR A 325 -7.90 12.15 -13.52
C TYR A 325 -6.69 11.31 -13.18
N ASN A 326 -5.49 11.85 -13.43
CA ASN A 326 -4.22 11.15 -13.23
C ASN A 326 -3.42 11.76 -12.08
N TRP A 327 -2.98 10.93 -11.11
CA TRP A 327 -2.11 11.34 -10.02
C TRP A 327 -1.14 10.22 -9.67
N THR A 328 0.12 10.42 -10.03
CA THR A 328 1.17 9.41 -9.91
C THR A 328 1.96 9.53 -8.61
N TYR A 329 2.87 8.58 -8.39
CA TYR A 329 3.86 8.66 -7.31
C TYR A 329 4.80 9.86 -7.47
N SER A 330 5.21 10.15 -8.71
CA SER A 330 6.09 11.27 -9.01
C SER A 330 5.42 12.61 -8.69
N ASP A 331 4.12 12.75 -9.01
CA ASP A 331 3.34 13.96 -8.70
C ASP A 331 3.26 14.19 -7.21
N GLU A 332 2.99 13.14 -6.42
CA GLU A 332 2.93 13.22 -4.95
C GLU A 332 4.26 13.68 -4.35
N GLN A 333 5.38 13.05 -4.76
CA GLN A 333 6.69 13.41 -4.24
C GLN A 333 7.15 14.80 -4.71
N LYS A 334 6.79 15.18 -5.93
CA LYS A 334 6.99 16.55 -6.45
C LYS A 334 6.22 17.56 -5.61
N ALA A 335 4.96 17.31 -5.33
CA ALA A 335 4.12 18.15 -4.47
C ALA A 335 4.68 18.26 -3.05
N LYS A 336 5.16 17.13 -2.47
CA LYS A 336 5.81 17.09 -1.15
C LYS A 336 7.03 18.01 -1.10
N LEU A 337 7.91 17.95 -2.11
CA LEU A 337 9.16 18.71 -2.14
C LEU A 337 8.96 20.17 -2.52
N SER A 338 7.98 20.49 -3.35
CA SER A 338 7.71 21.85 -3.82
C SER A 338 6.72 22.64 -2.94
N TRP A 339 6.21 22.04 -1.86
CA TRP A 339 5.22 22.68 -0.99
C TRP A 339 5.74 23.97 -0.39
N ASN A 340 5.00 25.04 -0.59
CA ASN A 340 5.35 26.33 -0.01
C ASN A 340 4.73 26.47 1.41
N ILE A 341 5.56 26.73 2.40
CA ILE A 341 5.15 26.93 3.81
C ILE A 341 4.09 28.04 3.94
N ARG A 342 4.04 29.00 3.02
CA ARG A 342 3.01 30.05 3.00
C ARG A 342 1.60 29.48 2.79
N ASN A 343 1.48 28.31 2.21
CA ASN A 343 0.20 27.62 2.01
C ASN A 343 -0.24 26.84 3.26
N GLY A 344 0.45 27.01 4.38
CA GLY A 344 0.18 26.29 5.63
C GLY A 344 0.95 24.97 5.73
N LYS A 345 0.37 24.05 6.51
CA LYS A 345 0.99 22.73 6.78
C LYS A 345 1.12 21.92 5.50
N ASN A 346 2.29 21.30 5.28
CA ASN A 346 2.50 20.40 4.15
C ASN A 346 1.67 19.13 4.33
N PRO A 347 0.62 18.89 3.53
CA PRO A 347 -0.26 17.72 3.67
C PRO A 347 0.41 16.41 3.23
N TYR A 348 1.55 16.50 2.53
CA TYR A 348 2.32 15.35 2.03
C TYR A 348 3.48 14.96 2.96
N LEU A 349 3.74 15.74 4.01
CA LEU A 349 4.93 15.58 4.87
C LEU A 349 5.09 14.14 5.37
N SER A 350 3.99 13.52 5.78
CA SER A 350 3.97 12.17 6.36
C SER A 350 4.11 11.03 5.36
N LEU A 351 4.06 11.31 4.05
CA LEU A 351 4.14 10.29 3.00
C LEU A 351 5.61 9.89 2.77
N PRO A 352 6.02 8.63 3.05
CA PRO A 352 7.40 8.22 2.90
C PRO A 352 7.84 8.19 1.43
N ARG A 353 9.11 8.52 1.20
CA ARG A 353 9.76 8.27 -0.09
C ARG A 353 10.10 6.78 -0.19
N VAL A 354 9.89 6.20 -1.36
CA VAL A 354 10.31 4.82 -1.66
C VAL A 354 11.73 4.83 -2.23
N VAL A 355 12.61 4.04 -1.64
CA VAL A 355 13.95 3.78 -2.15
C VAL A 355 14.02 2.31 -2.55
N MET A 356 14.41 2.05 -3.78
CA MET A 356 14.52 0.70 -4.30
C MET A 356 15.96 0.24 -4.35
N LEU A 357 16.23 -0.96 -3.85
CA LEU A 357 17.54 -1.59 -3.89
C LEU A 357 17.45 -2.90 -4.66
N THR A 358 18.27 -3.02 -5.69
CA THR A 358 18.44 -4.27 -6.45
C THR A 358 19.79 -4.89 -6.11
N TYR A 359 19.80 -6.19 -5.84
CA TYR A 359 20.98 -6.93 -5.44
C TYR A 359 21.34 -7.99 -6.46
N LYS A 360 22.52 -7.86 -7.08
CA LYS A 360 23.13 -8.96 -7.83
C LYS A 360 23.74 -9.93 -6.82
N LEU A 361 23.17 -11.13 -6.74
CA LEU A 361 23.64 -12.16 -5.85
C LEU A 361 25.00 -12.72 -6.29
N PRO A 362 25.82 -13.22 -5.34
CA PRO A 362 27.04 -13.98 -5.67
C PRO A 362 26.76 -15.15 -6.62
N GLU A 363 27.71 -15.46 -7.51
CA GLU A 363 27.58 -16.51 -8.51
C GLU A 363 27.28 -17.87 -7.89
N GLU A 364 27.90 -18.18 -6.74
CA GLU A 364 27.70 -19.44 -6.03
C GLU A 364 26.25 -19.62 -5.55
N ILE A 365 25.50 -18.55 -5.36
CA ILE A 365 24.08 -18.60 -5.01
C ILE A 365 23.23 -18.65 -6.28
N ARG A 366 23.63 -17.93 -7.35
CA ARG A 366 22.84 -17.82 -8.59
C ARG A 366 22.87 -19.11 -9.42
N CYS A 367 24.00 -19.80 -9.46
CA CYS A 367 24.19 -21.00 -10.30
C CYS A 367 23.20 -22.14 -10.06
N VAL A 368 22.40 -22.07 -9.00
CA VAL A 368 21.39 -23.09 -8.65
C VAL A 368 20.17 -23.05 -9.58
N THR A 369 19.80 -21.84 -10.04
CA THR A 369 18.57 -21.63 -10.83
C THR A 369 18.78 -20.66 -12.00
N GLU A 370 20.03 -20.34 -12.35
CA GLU A 370 20.34 -19.45 -13.46
C GLU A 370 20.23 -20.22 -14.78
N ASP A 371 19.42 -19.71 -15.71
CA ASP A 371 19.31 -20.27 -17.06
C ASP A 371 20.38 -19.68 -17.99
N GLU A 372 20.44 -20.19 -19.24
CA GLU A 372 21.40 -19.74 -20.27
C GLU A 372 21.26 -18.26 -20.64
N TYR A 373 20.21 -17.57 -20.12
CA TYR A 373 19.89 -16.17 -20.41
C TYR A 373 20.13 -15.23 -19.21
N ASP A 374 20.89 -15.65 -18.19
CA ASP A 374 21.21 -14.83 -16.99
C ASP A 374 19.99 -14.44 -16.15
N TYR A 375 18.91 -15.24 -16.19
CA TYR A 375 17.71 -15.05 -15.39
C TYR A 375 17.72 -15.93 -14.15
N PHE A 376 17.89 -15.31 -12.98
CA PHE A 376 17.74 -15.98 -11.69
C PHE A 376 16.26 -16.18 -11.34
N ASP A 377 15.82 -17.45 -11.25
CA ASP A 377 14.43 -17.79 -10.94
C ASP A 377 14.18 -17.89 -9.44
N LEU A 378 13.54 -16.86 -8.87
CA LEU A 378 13.18 -16.83 -7.44
C LEU A 378 12.14 -17.90 -7.07
N ASN A 379 11.22 -18.26 -7.97
CA ASN A 379 10.21 -19.28 -7.68
C ASN A 379 10.83 -20.66 -7.56
N GLU A 380 11.82 -20.96 -8.38
CA GLU A 380 12.61 -22.19 -8.30
C GLU A 380 13.58 -22.16 -7.12
N PHE A 381 14.25 -21.02 -6.88
CA PHE A 381 15.16 -20.87 -5.74
C PHE A 381 14.47 -21.11 -4.40
N PHE A 382 13.25 -20.61 -4.24
CA PHE A 382 12.42 -20.82 -3.06
C PHE A 382 11.42 -21.98 -3.21
N ALA A 383 11.69 -22.94 -4.09
CA ALA A 383 10.90 -24.15 -4.23
C ALA A 383 10.96 -25.00 -2.96
N THR A 384 9.86 -25.69 -2.67
CA THR A 384 9.69 -26.42 -1.42
C THR A 384 9.26 -27.87 -1.64
N GLU A 385 9.68 -28.73 -0.73
CA GLU A 385 9.14 -30.05 -0.50
C GLU A 385 8.38 -30.12 0.83
N GLY A 386 7.40 -31.00 0.93
CA GLY A 386 6.49 -31.06 2.06
C GLY A 386 5.46 -29.92 2.01
N SER A 387 4.59 -29.83 3.01
CA SER A 387 3.54 -28.81 3.06
C SER A 387 3.32 -28.26 4.47
N GLY A 388 2.84 -27.00 4.56
CA GLY A 388 2.53 -26.33 5.80
C GLY A 388 3.70 -26.35 6.81
N LYS A 389 3.47 -26.78 8.03
CA LYS A 389 4.50 -26.81 9.09
C LYS A 389 5.68 -27.73 8.82
N SER A 390 5.56 -28.69 7.90
CA SER A 390 6.65 -29.61 7.52
C SER A 390 7.40 -29.17 6.26
N ALA A 391 7.00 -28.05 5.64
CA ALA A 391 7.63 -27.51 4.44
C ALA A 391 9.12 -27.19 4.67
N ARG A 392 9.95 -27.55 3.69
CA ARG A 392 11.40 -27.26 3.66
C ARG A 392 11.78 -26.82 2.27
N PHE A 393 12.82 -25.99 2.16
CA PHE A 393 13.35 -25.63 0.85
C PHE A 393 14.10 -26.79 0.21
N VAL A 394 13.88 -27.01 -1.08
CA VAL A 394 14.68 -27.94 -1.89
C VAL A 394 16.14 -27.49 -1.88
N ASN A 395 16.38 -26.20 -2.07
CA ASN A 395 17.70 -25.58 -2.11
C ASN A 395 18.09 -24.99 -0.74
N LYS A 396 17.85 -25.72 0.37
CA LYS A 396 17.99 -25.20 1.75
C LYS A 396 19.35 -24.53 2.00
N GLU A 397 20.45 -25.14 1.58
CA GLU A 397 21.79 -24.62 1.82
C GLU A 397 22.04 -23.27 1.15
N TYR A 398 21.52 -23.10 -0.08
CA TYR A 398 21.66 -21.85 -0.83
C TYR A 398 20.72 -20.76 -0.30
N VAL A 399 19.52 -21.10 0.16
CA VAL A 399 18.64 -20.17 0.85
C VAL A 399 19.26 -19.72 2.17
N GLN A 400 19.96 -20.59 2.89
CA GLN A 400 20.72 -20.22 4.08
C GLN A 400 21.88 -19.26 3.73
N GLN A 401 22.64 -19.54 2.68
CA GLN A 401 23.68 -18.62 2.20
C GLN A 401 23.11 -17.26 1.79
N TRP A 402 21.92 -17.22 1.19
CA TRP A 402 21.23 -15.97 0.90
C TRP A 402 20.84 -15.23 2.18
N LEU A 403 20.34 -15.91 3.22
CA LEU A 403 20.09 -15.31 4.53
C LEU A 403 21.38 -14.73 5.14
N ASP A 404 22.49 -15.47 5.07
CA ASP A 404 23.81 -15.00 5.51
C ASP A 404 24.26 -13.77 4.71
N PHE A 405 23.99 -13.74 3.40
CA PHE A 405 24.29 -12.60 2.53
C PHE A 405 23.53 -11.35 2.96
N ILE A 406 22.21 -11.42 3.14
CA ILE A 406 21.41 -10.23 3.53
C ILE A 406 21.73 -9.74 4.95
N CYS A 407 22.28 -10.60 5.81
CA CYS A 407 22.78 -10.26 7.14
C CYS A 407 24.25 -9.82 7.14
N GLY A 408 24.93 -9.77 5.99
CA GLY A 408 26.32 -9.37 5.88
C GLY A 408 27.33 -10.41 6.41
N ASN A 409 26.92 -11.68 6.55
CA ASN A 409 27.73 -12.78 7.10
C ASN A 409 28.24 -13.77 6.04
N TYR A 410 27.86 -13.58 4.77
CA TYR A 410 28.28 -14.45 3.68
C TYR A 410 29.80 -14.45 3.46
N LYS A 411 30.40 -15.62 3.29
CA LYS A 411 31.85 -15.83 3.22
C LYS A 411 32.31 -16.52 1.92
N GLY A 412 31.52 -16.53 0.88
CA GLY A 412 31.88 -17.10 -0.41
C GLY A 412 32.53 -16.09 -1.37
N GLY A 413 33.15 -16.58 -2.45
CA GLY A 413 33.68 -15.79 -3.54
C GLY A 413 34.59 -14.64 -3.12
N ILE A 414 34.31 -13.44 -3.59
CA ILE A 414 35.08 -12.23 -3.32
C ILE A 414 35.00 -11.75 -1.88
N TYR A 415 34.14 -12.31 -1.04
CA TYR A 415 33.89 -11.90 0.35
C TYR A 415 34.71 -12.69 1.38
N ASN A 416 35.77 -13.38 0.96
CA ASN A 416 36.61 -14.20 1.84
C ASN A 416 37.58 -13.38 2.69
N ASP A 417 37.85 -12.11 2.38
CA ASP A 417 38.75 -11.24 3.14
C ASP A 417 37.98 -10.20 3.99
N VAL A 418 38.65 -9.68 5.04
CA VAL A 418 38.08 -8.73 6.01
C VAL A 418 37.58 -7.45 5.37
N ARG A 419 38.28 -6.96 4.33
CA ARG A 419 37.90 -5.69 3.66
C ARG A 419 36.60 -5.87 2.86
N SER A 420 36.47 -6.96 2.15
CA SER A 420 35.28 -7.31 1.39
C SER A 420 34.10 -7.61 2.32
N GLN A 421 34.33 -8.29 3.46
CA GLN A 421 33.34 -8.48 4.51
C GLN A 421 32.80 -7.15 5.08
N ASN A 422 33.67 -6.19 5.34
CA ASN A 422 33.25 -4.87 5.84
C ASN A 422 32.42 -4.12 4.79
N ARG A 423 32.73 -4.24 3.50
CA ARG A 423 31.92 -3.67 2.42
C ARG A 423 30.54 -4.33 2.33
N LEU A 424 30.50 -5.66 2.44
CA LEU A 424 29.25 -6.41 2.46
C LEU A 424 28.35 -5.92 3.59
N LYS A 425 28.87 -5.85 4.82
CA LYS A 425 28.15 -5.35 6.00
C LYS A 425 27.62 -3.95 5.83
N ALA A 426 28.40 -3.06 5.22
CA ALA A 426 27.96 -1.68 4.95
C ALA A 426 26.87 -1.56 3.88
N SER A 427 26.56 -2.62 3.15
CA SER A 427 25.72 -2.58 1.96
C SER A 427 24.49 -3.48 2.01
N THR A 428 24.43 -4.43 2.95
CA THR A 428 23.31 -5.40 3.02
C THR A 428 22.22 -4.94 3.99
N PRO A 429 20.96 -5.36 3.79
CA PRO A 429 19.79 -4.80 4.49
C PRO A 429 19.89 -4.87 6.01
N PHE A 430 20.27 -6.03 6.55
CA PHE A 430 20.24 -6.29 7.99
C PHE A 430 21.59 -6.09 8.69
N SER A 431 22.59 -5.52 8.02
CA SER A 431 23.86 -5.16 8.67
C SER A 431 24.30 -3.72 8.39
N ASN A 432 23.66 -3.02 7.48
CA ASN A 432 23.87 -1.59 7.26
C ASN A 432 23.38 -0.79 8.48
N GLU A 433 24.24 0.06 9.05
CA GLU A 433 23.97 0.81 10.29
C GLU A 433 22.74 1.73 10.22
N TYR A 434 22.37 2.22 9.02
CA TYR A 434 21.19 3.07 8.80
C TYR A 434 19.92 2.25 8.58
N LEU A 435 20.03 1.04 8.02
CA LEU A 435 18.89 0.20 7.67
C LEU A 435 18.45 -0.73 8.79
N VAL A 436 19.39 -1.25 9.60
CA VAL A 436 19.08 -2.28 10.61
C VAL A 436 18.02 -1.84 11.61
N ASP A 437 18.06 -0.58 12.05
CA ASP A 437 17.04 -0.03 12.94
C ASP A 437 15.74 0.31 12.21
N THR A 438 15.83 0.70 10.95
CA THR A 438 14.66 1.00 10.12
C THR A 438 13.89 -0.26 9.74
N LEU A 439 14.59 -1.38 9.49
CA LEU A 439 13.98 -2.66 9.09
C LEU A 439 13.49 -3.52 10.26
N ARG A 440 12.99 -2.90 11.33
CA ARG A 440 12.39 -3.62 12.46
C ARG A 440 11.17 -4.41 12.07
N HIS A 441 10.35 -3.90 11.13
CA HIS A 441 9.15 -4.55 10.63
C HIS A 441 9.19 -4.60 9.12
N THR A 442 9.27 -5.82 8.57
CA THR A 442 9.37 -6.04 7.13
C THR A 442 8.30 -7.01 6.62
N PHE A 443 7.98 -6.85 5.36
CA PHE A 443 7.07 -7.72 4.63
C PHE A 443 7.86 -8.48 3.55
N TRP A 444 7.78 -9.81 3.56
CA TRP A 444 8.48 -10.67 2.60
C TRP A 444 7.48 -11.37 1.69
N PHE A 445 7.59 -11.07 0.40
CA PHE A 445 6.67 -11.55 -0.60
C PHE A 445 7.23 -12.79 -1.30
N LEU A 446 6.82 -13.98 -0.85
CA LEU A 446 7.30 -15.30 -1.27
C LEU A 446 6.43 -15.92 -2.38
N PRO A 447 6.92 -16.94 -3.11
CA PRO A 447 6.19 -17.55 -4.22
C PRO A 447 4.91 -18.28 -3.79
N LYS A 448 4.97 -19.12 -2.75
CA LYS A 448 3.89 -20.04 -2.34
C LYS A 448 3.67 -20.01 -0.83
N VAL A 449 2.55 -20.57 -0.41
CA VAL A 449 2.22 -20.75 1.02
C VAL A 449 3.30 -21.58 1.71
N ASP A 450 3.68 -22.71 1.10
CA ASP A 450 4.70 -23.60 1.65
C ASP A 450 6.08 -22.93 1.73
N SER A 451 6.42 -22.03 0.80
CA SER A 451 7.64 -21.24 0.88
C SER A 451 7.65 -20.31 2.10
N CYS A 452 6.48 -19.78 2.51
CA CYS A 452 6.36 -18.98 3.74
C CYS A 452 6.62 -19.85 5.00
N PHE A 453 6.10 -21.06 5.04
CA PHE A 453 6.36 -21.98 6.15
C PHE A 453 7.80 -22.47 6.17
N ALA A 454 8.36 -22.82 5.02
CA ALA A 454 9.77 -23.23 4.90
C ALA A 454 10.72 -22.12 5.36
N MET A 455 10.45 -20.88 4.98
CA MET A 455 11.23 -19.70 5.42
C MET A 455 11.15 -19.51 6.93
N LYS A 456 9.95 -19.59 7.52
CA LYS A 456 9.78 -19.53 8.98
C LYS A 456 10.57 -20.65 9.67
N ASN A 457 10.45 -21.90 9.18
CA ASN A 457 11.14 -23.03 9.77
C ASN A 457 12.65 -22.84 9.74
N LEU A 458 13.20 -22.39 8.60
CA LEU A 458 14.63 -22.13 8.46
C LEU A 458 15.11 -21.00 9.39
N MET A 459 14.40 -19.86 9.44
CA MET A 459 14.78 -18.72 10.27
C MET A 459 14.69 -19.02 11.77
N CYS A 460 13.88 -20.00 12.20
CA CYS A 460 13.77 -20.44 13.57
C CYS A 460 14.84 -21.48 13.96
N GLU A 461 15.67 -21.95 13.02
CA GLU A 461 16.76 -22.87 13.34
C GLU A 461 17.85 -22.17 14.18
N PRO A 462 18.42 -22.83 15.21
CA PRO A 462 19.39 -22.18 16.14
C PRO A 462 20.63 -21.60 15.47
N GLN A 463 21.07 -22.18 14.33
CA GLN A 463 22.22 -21.67 13.58
C GLN A 463 21.96 -20.34 12.89
N ILE A 464 20.69 -19.95 12.70
CA ILE A 464 20.29 -18.65 12.13
C ILE A 464 20.04 -17.64 13.26
N ALA A 465 21.08 -17.37 14.04
CA ALA A 465 20.96 -16.59 15.29
C ALA A 465 20.41 -15.18 15.10
N PHE A 466 20.64 -14.54 13.95
CA PHE A 466 20.21 -13.16 13.69
C PHE A 466 18.71 -12.97 13.81
N PHE A 467 17.90 -13.93 13.34
CA PHE A 467 16.44 -13.80 13.29
C PHE A 467 15.76 -14.27 14.59
N GLN A 468 16.49 -14.74 15.59
CA GLN A 468 15.90 -15.17 16.88
C GLN A 468 15.22 -14.01 17.63
N ASP A 469 15.66 -12.76 17.39
CA ASP A 469 15.03 -11.55 17.96
C ASP A 469 13.79 -11.08 17.20
N TYR A 470 13.45 -11.72 16.08
CA TYR A 470 12.33 -11.36 15.26
C TYR A 470 11.13 -12.28 15.49
N SER A 471 9.94 -11.72 15.61
CA SER A 471 8.68 -12.47 15.54
C SER A 471 8.37 -12.78 14.07
N ILE A 472 8.50 -14.06 13.66
CA ILE A 472 8.23 -14.50 12.30
C ILE A 472 6.77 -14.91 12.15
N VAL A 473 5.99 -14.15 11.38
CA VAL A 473 4.56 -14.36 11.16
C VAL A 473 4.31 -14.87 9.74
N VAL A 474 3.63 -16.01 9.61
CA VAL A 474 3.14 -16.51 8.32
C VAL A 474 1.71 -16.00 8.12
N ALA A 475 1.54 -15.10 7.16
CA ALA A 475 0.25 -14.53 6.76
C ALA A 475 -0.10 -15.01 5.35
N ALA A 476 -0.22 -16.34 5.19
CA ALA A 476 -0.48 -17.03 3.93
C ALA A 476 -1.37 -18.27 4.13
N GLY A 477 -2.07 -18.70 3.08
CA GLY A 477 -2.94 -19.89 3.11
C GLY A 477 -4.24 -19.70 3.92
N ASN A 478 -5.08 -20.73 3.93
CA ASN A 478 -6.39 -20.67 4.62
C ASN A 478 -6.28 -20.54 6.13
N GLN A 479 -5.19 -21.01 6.73
CA GLN A 479 -4.96 -20.95 8.18
C GLN A 479 -4.75 -19.51 8.69
N ALA A 480 -4.33 -18.58 7.82
CA ALA A 480 -4.17 -17.17 8.18
C ALA A 480 -5.50 -16.39 8.27
N GLY A 481 -6.64 -17.03 7.98
CA GLY A 481 -7.93 -16.35 7.90
C GLY A 481 -8.11 -15.55 6.60
N MET A 482 -9.23 -14.84 6.46
CA MET A 482 -9.51 -13.95 5.33
C MET A 482 -9.63 -12.49 5.79
N GLY A 483 -9.13 -11.56 4.97
CA GLY A 483 -9.30 -10.14 5.22
C GLY A 483 -8.66 -9.68 6.53
N VAL A 484 -9.47 -9.19 7.45
CA VAL A 484 -9.03 -8.63 8.74
C VAL A 484 -8.36 -9.68 9.64
N ASP A 485 -8.78 -10.94 9.56
CA ASP A 485 -8.24 -12.01 10.41
C ASP A 485 -6.76 -12.27 10.13
N ALA A 486 -6.34 -12.15 8.89
CA ALA A 486 -4.93 -12.30 8.50
C ALA A 486 -4.00 -11.21 9.09
N ILE A 487 -4.58 -10.08 9.50
CA ILE A 487 -3.83 -8.95 10.07
C ILE A 487 -3.59 -9.13 11.57
N ILE A 488 -4.48 -9.86 12.26
CA ILE A 488 -4.42 -10.01 13.73
C ILE A 488 -3.07 -10.56 14.20
N PRO A 489 -2.53 -11.67 13.65
CA PRO A 489 -1.23 -12.19 14.08
C PRO A 489 -0.07 -11.21 13.80
N VAL A 490 -0.16 -10.41 12.73
CA VAL A 490 0.84 -9.40 12.39
C VAL A 490 0.85 -8.28 13.44
N LYS A 491 -0.34 -7.80 13.85
CA LYS A 491 -0.47 -6.79 14.90
C LYS A 491 -0.03 -7.33 16.27
N GLU A 492 -0.35 -8.58 16.58
CA GLU A 492 0.07 -9.23 17.83
C GLU A 492 1.59 -9.33 17.94
N ALA A 493 2.29 -9.67 16.85
CA ALA A 493 3.75 -9.71 16.79
C ALA A 493 4.42 -8.33 17.04
N MET A 494 3.66 -7.24 16.91
CA MET A 494 4.10 -5.87 17.13
C MET A 494 3.62 -5.28 18.48
N SER A 495 2.85 -6.02 19.28
CA SER A 495 2.06 -5.46 20.38
C SER A 495 2.73 -5.51 21.76
N ASN A 496 3.85 -6.18 21.93
CA ASN A 496 4.42 -6.40 23.26
C ASN A 496 5.89 -5.94 23.37
N PRO A 497 6.17 -4.72 23.80
CA PRO A 497 5.19 -3.73 24.30
C PRO A 497 4.51 -2.91 23.19
N ASP A 498 5.18 -2.62 22.09
CA ASP A 498 4.70 -1.79 20.98
C ASP A 498 5.61 -1.92 19.75
N PRO A 499 5.20 -1.38 18.56
CA PRO A 499 5.99 -1.51 17.34
C PRO A 499 7.37 -0.84 17.34
N LEU A 500 7.63 0.13 18.21
CA LEU A 500 8.96 0.77 18.28
C LEU A 500 9.97 -0.08 19.05
N SER A 501 9.50 -0.99 19.90
CA SER A 501 10.32 -1.86 20.75
C SER A 501 10.44 -3.30 20.23
N THR A 502 9.59 -3.69 19.28
CA THR A 502 9.54 -5.04 18.72
C THR A 502 10.19 -5.14 17.34
N LYS A 503 10.45 -6.36 16.90
CA LYS A 503 10.91 -6.67 15.55
C LYS A 503 10.05 -7.80 14.99
N SER A 504 9.58 -7.67 13.73
CA SER A 504 8.80 -8.71 13.10
C SER A 504 9.04 -8.83 11.60
N ILE A 505 8.91 -10.04 11.09
CA ILE A 505 8.94 -10.34 9.66
C ILE A 505 7.62 -11.01 9.31
N THR A 506 6.89 -10.40 8.39
CA THR A 506 5.63 -10.94 7.88
C THR A 506 5.89 -11.64 6.54
N LEU A 507 5.67 -12.97 6.51
CA LEU A 507 5.84 -13.81 5.34
C LEU A 507 4.48 -14.01 4.65
N SER A 508 4.35 -13.66 3.39
CA SER A 508 3.10 -13.79 2.64
C SER A 508 3.37 -14.10 1.17
N CYS A 509 2.41 -14.76 0.52
CA CYS A 509 2.46 -15.04 -0.92
C CYS A 509 1.36 -14.34 -1.74
N GLY A 510 0.53 -13.49 -1.11
CA GLY A 510 -0.53 -12.73 -1.80
C GLY A 510 -1.52 -12.03 -0.89
N LYS A 511 -1.89 -12.63 0.24
CA LYS A 511 -3.01 -12.15 1.08
C LYS A 511 -2.95 -10.70 1.54
N LEU A 512 -1.78 -10.20 1.91
CA LEU A 512 -1.61 -8.85 2.45
C LEU A 512 -1.07 -7.85 1.43
N THR A 513 -1.00 -8.22 0.15
CA THR A 513 -0.50 -7.32 -0.91
C THR A 513 -1.50 -6.22 -1.28
N THR A 514 -2.78 -6.38 -0.94
CA THR A 514 -3.83 -5.38 -1.22
C THR A 514 -4.79 -5.23 -0.04
N GLY A 515 -5.46 -4.08 0.07
CA GLY A 515 -6.52 -3.83 1.05
C GLY A 515 -6.08 -3.66 2.51
N VAL A 516 -4.78 -3.69 2.81
CA VAL A 516 -4.26 -3.68 4.19
C VAL A 516 -3.35 -2.49 4.44
N THR A 517 -3.40 -1.92 5.63
CA THR A 517 -2.52 -0.84 6.07
C THR A 517 -1.81 -1.24 7.37
N ILE A 518 -0.51 -1.44 7.29
CA ILE A 518 0.36 -1.67 8.45
C ILE A 518 1.42 -0.56 8.45
N LYS A 519 1.24 0.42 9.33
CA LYS A 519 2.11 1.61 9.41
C LYS A 519 3.58 1.27 9.71
N PRO A 520 3.88 0.31 10.62
CA PRO A 520 5.25 -0.04 10.97
C PRO A 520 6.06 -0.75 9.87
N TRP A 521 5.45 -1.27 8.81
CA TRP A 521 6.25 -1.85 7.72
C TRP A 521 7.10 -0.78 7.03
N THR A 522 8.41 -0.97 7.10
CA THR A 522 9.40 -0.04 6.53
C THR A 522 10.14 -0.61 5.34
N GLY A 523 10.13 -1.94 5.18
CA GLY A 523 10.78 -2.62 4.07
C GLY A 523 9.96 -3.79 3.52
N ILE A 524 10.04 -3.98 2.20
CA ILE A 524 9.49 -5.15 1.51
C ILE A 524 10.60 -5.88 0.76
N PHE A 525 10.61 -7.22 0.87
CA PHE A 525 11.50 -8.10 0.14
C PHE A 525 10.68 -8.82 -0.94
N ILE A 526 10.99 -8.57 -2.21
CA ILE A 526 10.37 -9.23 -3.35
C ILE A 526 11.13 -10.52 -3.61
N LEU A 527 10.56 -11.64 -3.18
CA LEU A 527 11.19 -12.98 -3.21
C LEU A 527 10.45 -13.94 -4.16
N ARG A 528 9.76 -13.39 -5.14
CA ARG A 528 9.07 -14.16 -6.18
C ARG A 528 9.18 -13.47 -7.53
N ASN A 529 8.99 -14.25 -8.60
CA ASN A 529 8.93 -13.71 -9.94
C ASN A 529 7.62 -12.96 -10.15
N LEU A 530 7.71 -11.67 -10.45
CA LEU A 530 6.57 -10.83 -10.80
C LEU A 530 6.77 -10.32 -12.24
N ASN A 531 5.83 -10.65 -13.13
CA ASN A 531 5.88 -10.27 -14.54
C ASN A 531 4.98 -9.06 -14.86
N SER A 532 4.07 -8.69 -13.94
CA SER A 532 3.20 -7.53 -14.10
C SER A 532 3.73 -6.34 -13.29
N PRO A 533 3.99 -5.19 -13.93
CA PRO A 533 4.38 -3.98 -13.22
C PRO A 533 3.31 -3.50 -12.22
N GLU A 534 2.05 -3.75 -12.51
CA GLU A 534 0.94 -3.44 -11.61
C GLU A 534 1.08 -4.20 -10.29
N THR A 535 1.21 -5.53 -10.36
CA THR A 535 1.36 -6.40 -9.18
C THR A 535 2.63 -6.04 -8.40
N TYR A 536 3.73 -5.77 -9.13
CA TYR A 536 5.00 -5.37 -8.54
C TYR A 536 4.87 -4.10 -7.71
N PHE A 537 4.34 -3.04 -8.29
CA PHE A 537 4.21 -1.75 -7.60
C PHE A 537 3.08 -1.73 -6.58
N GLN A 538 2.01 -2.52 -6.76
CA GLN A 538 1.01 -2.74 -5.70
C GLN A 538 1.64 -3.35 -4.45
N ALA A 539 2.54 -4.31 -4.60
CA ALA A 539 3.28 -4.87 -3.48
C ALA A 539 4.29 -3.85 -2.91
N ALA A 540 5.10 -3.22 -3.76
CA ALA A 540 6.13 -2.25 -3.37
C ALA A 540 5.55 -1.08 -2.55
N PHE A 541 4.42 -0.51 -2.96
CA PHE A 541 3.80 0.61 -2.24
C PHE A 541 3.10 0.23 -0.92
N ARG A 542 3.10 -1.04 -0.51
CA ARG A 542 2.57 -1.43 0.81
C ARG A 542 3.33 -0.81 1.95
N VAL A 543 4.64 -0.68 1.81
CA VAL A 543 5.48 -0.07 2.84
C VAL A 543 5.41 1.46 2.88
N GLN A 544 4.74 2.10 1.92
CA GLN A 544 4.59 3.55 1.85
C GLN A 544 3.47 4.10 2.77
N SER A 545 3.01 3.33 3.74
CA SER A 545 2.02 3.81 4.71
C SER A 545 2.64 4.89 5.61
N PRO A 546 2.02 6.06 5.77
CA PRO A 546 2.49 7.08 6.71
C PRO A 546 2.59 6.56 8.14
N TRP A 547 3.68 6.87 8.82
CA TRP A 547 3.85 6.53 10.22
C TRP A 547 4.36 7.75 11.00
N THR A 548 3.51 8.32 11.81
CA THR A 548 3.73 9.58 12.51
C THR A 548 3.32 9.50 13.97
N ILE A 549 3.90 10.36 14.79
CA ILE A 549 3.49 10.60 16.18
C ILE A 549 3.18 12.09 16.37
N ILE A 550 2.40 12.39 17.40
CA ILE A 550 2.22 13.76 17.86
C ILE A 550 3.40 14.13 18.75
N ASN A 551 4.14 15.18 18.40
CA ASN A 551 5.24 15.69 19.21
C ASN A 551 5.02 17.19 19.47
N ARG A 552 4.45 17.50 20.63
CA ARG A 552 4.10 18.87 21.05
C ARG A 552 5.31 19.76 21.35
N GLU A 553 6.51 19.20 21.34
CA GLU A 553 7.76 19.90 21.64
C GLU A 553 8.49 20.39 20.40
N LEU A 554 8.01 19.98 19.22
CA LEU A 554 8.51 20.53 17.98
C LEU A 554 8.08 22.00 17.87
N SER A 555 9.06 22.89 17.72
CA SER A 555 8.82 24.33 17.49
C SER A 555 8.10 24.62 16.16
N SER A 556 7.77 23.59 15.40
CA SER A 556 7.04 23.70 14.14
C SER A 556 5.53 23.75 14.39
N SER A 557 4.82 24.52 13.58
CA SER A 557 3.34 24.63 13.60
C SER A 557 2.59 23.28 13.44
N ASN A 558 3.29 22.17 13.35
CA ASN A 558 2.74 20.88 12.93
C ASN A 558 2.55 19.87 14.05
N ASP A 559 3.01 19.97 15.24
CA ASP A 559 2.91 18.97 16.31
C ASP A 559 3.04 17.48 15.84
N ILE A 560 3.48 17.26 14.59
CA ILE A 560 3.59 15.95 13.96
C ILE A 560 5.06 15.65 13.66
N GLU A 561 5.55 14.58 14.22
CA GLU A 561 6.85 14.00 13.90
C GLU A 561 6.69 12.79 13.00
N VAL A 562 7.43 12.76 11.90
CA VAL A 562 7.46 11.63 10.98
C VAL A 562 8.46 10.60 11.50
N LEU A 563 8.00 9.38 11.80
CA LEU A 563 8.85 8.29 12.25
C LEU A 563 9.57 7.63 11.06
N LYS A 564 8.94 7.64 9.90
CA LYS A 564 9.40 6.95 8.69
C LYS A 564 9.39 7.92 7.51
N ASP A 565 10.54 8.52 7.19
CA ASP A 565 10.72 9.39 6.02
C ASP A 565 10.91 8.60 4.73
N ASP A 566 11.60 7.46 4.83
CA ASP A 566 11.86 6.55 3.72
C ASP A 566 11.28 5.16 4.01
N CYS A 567 10.96 4.44 2.96
CA CYS A 567 10.66 3.01 2.99
C CYS A 567 11.40 2.32 1.84
N TYR A 568 11.66 1.02 1.99
CA TYR A 568 12.63 0.32 1.16
C TYR A 568 12.01 -0.87 0.45
N VAL A 569 12.36 -1.03 -0.82
CA VAL A 569 12.02 -2.22 -1.64
C VAL A 569 13.32 -2.94 -1.97
N PHE A 570 13.41 -4.21 -1.63
CA PHE A 570 14.56 -5.07 -1.89
C PHE A 570 14.21 -6.11 -2.93
N ASP A 571 14.95 -6.14 -4.03
CA ASP A 571 14.80 -7.13 -5.10
C ASP A 571 16.14 -7.78 -5.43
N PHE A 572 16.16 -9.10 -5.61
CA PHE A 572 17.35 -9.90 -5.83
C PHE A 572 17.47 -10.39 -7.27
N THR A 573 16.67 -9.81 -8.17
CA THR A 573 16.70 -10.07 -9.61
C THR A 573 16.76 -8.74 -10.37
N PRO A 574 17.94 -8.08 -10.43
CA PRO A 574 18.08 -6.73 -10.97
C PRO A 574 17.45 -6.54 -12.35
N ASN A 575 17.72 -7.44 -13.29
CA ASN A 575 17.23 -7.34 -14.67
C ASN A 575 15.69 -7.30 -14.71
N ARG A 576 15.02 -8.14 -13.93
CA ARG A 576 13.54 -8.16 -13.85
C ARG A 576 13.02 -6.90 -13.18
N ALA A 577 13.60 -6.50 -12.05
CA ALA A 577 13.20 -5.31 -11.34
C ALA A 577 13.28 -4.05 -12.21
N LEU A 578 14.41 -3.86 -12.90
CA LEU A 578 14.62 -2.72 -13.81
C LEU A 578 13.63 -2.73 -14.98
N LYS A 579 13.29 -3.92 -15.49
CA LYS A 579 12.27 -4.09 -16.52
C LYS A 579 10.87 -3.67 -16.02
N GLN A 580 10.48 -4.05 -14.78
CA GLN A 580 9.21 -3.60 -14.19
C GLN A 580 9.19 -2.07 -13.98
N ILE A 581 10.32 -1.48 -13.60
CA ILE A 581 10.45 -0.02 -13.44
C ILE A 581 10.26 0.69 -14.77
N ALA A 582 10.94 0.24 -15.83
CA ALA A 582 10.80 0.83 -17.16
C ALA A 582 9.35 0.74 -17.66
N ASP A 583 8.75 -0.45 -17.56
CA ASP A 583 7.37 -0.66 -17.99
C ASP A 583 6.37 0.19 -17.21
N TYR A 584 6.55 0.28 -15.89
CA TYR A 584 5.67 1.09 -15.05
C TYR A 584 5.81 2.58 -15.36
N SER A 585 7.04 3.10 -15.37
CA SER A 585 7.29 4.53 -15.59
C SER A 585 6.86 4.99 -16.98
N CYS A 586 7.07 4.17 -18.01
CA CYS A 586 6.65 4.51 -19.38
C CYS A 586 5.12 4.59 -19.56
N ARG A 587 4.36 3.93 -18.68
CA ARG A 587 2.89 3.93 -18.73
C ARG A 587 2.21 4.97 -17.84
N LEU A 588 2.96 5.65 -16.95
CA LEU A 588 2.39 6.60 -16.00
C LEU A 588 2.00 7.94 -16.64
N SER A 589 2.78 8.43 -17.59
CA SER A 589 2.54 9.72 -18.24
C SER A 589 1.88 9.52 -19.59
N LEU A 590 0.77 10.22 -19.81
CA LEU A 590 0.06 10.25 -21.09
C LEU A 590 0.61 11.35 -21.99
N ASP A 591 1.19 12.41 -21.41
CA ASP A 591 1.60 13.63 -22.11
C ASP A 591 3.04 13.59 -22.65
N GLU A 592 3.89 12.71 -22.11
CA GLU A 592 5.30 12.60 -22.48
C GLU A 592 5.51 11.34 -23.33
N ASP A 593 6.09 11.48 -24.50
CA ASP A 593 6.32 10.37 -25.42
C ASP A 593 7.70 9.74 -25.32
N ASN A 594 8.68 10.46 -24.76
CA ASN A 594 10.06 9.96 -24.65
C ASN A 594 10.23 9.02 -23.43
N PRO A 595 10.50 7.72 -23.64
CA PRO A 595 10.68 6.75 -22.55
C PRO A 595 11.79 7.12 -21.57
N GLU A 596 12.89 7.71 -22.06
CA GLU A 596 14.01 8.11 -21.20
C GLU A 596 13.59 9.23 -20.25
N THR A 597 12.85 10.23 -20.74
CA THR A 597 12.29 11.30 -19.90
C THR A 597 11.34 10.74 -18.87
N LYS A 598 10.45 9.80 -19.24
CA LYS A 598 9.51 9.16 -18.33
C LYS A 598 10.24 8.40 -17.21
N VAL A 599 11.24 7.59 -17.56
CA VAL A 599 12.04 6.87 -16.59
C VAL A 599 12.83 7.82 -15.71
N GLN A 600 13.46 8.84 -16.29
CA GLN A 600 14.24 9.86 -15.57
C GLN A 600 13.39 10.60 -14.53
N ASP A 601 12.19 11.03 -14.91
CA ASP A 601 11.26 11.69 -13.99
C ASP A 601 10.81 10.78 -12.86
N PHE A 602 10.57 9.50 -13.15
CA PHE A 602 10.17 8.54 -12.14
C PHE A 602 11.28 8.26 -11.13
N ILE A 603 12.52 7.97 -11.59
CA ILE A 603 13.64 7.64 -10.70
C ILE A 603 14.17 8.86 -9.93
N LYS A 604 13.87 10.06 -10.36
CA LYS A 604 14.17 11.30 -9.62
C LYS A 604 13.51 11.29 -8.25
N TYR A 605 12.30 10.76 -8.16
CA TYR A 605 11.51 10.70 -6.93
C TYR A 605 11.56 9.34 -6.24
N MET A 606 11.81 8.27 -7.00
CA MET A 606 12.04 6.91 -6.49
C MET A 606 13.48 6.49 -6.84
N PRO A 607 14.47 6.78 -6.01
CA PRO A 607 15.85 6.39 -6.27
C PRO A 607 15.99 4.88 -6.43
N ILE A 608 16.66 4.45 -7.50
CA ILE A 608 16.99 3.05 -7.78
C ILE A 608 18.47 2.86 -7.51
N LEU A 609 18.79 2.02 -6.56
CA LEU A 609 20.14 1.69 -6.15
C LEU A 609 20.45 0.25 -6.53
N ALA A 610 21.55 0.04 -7.22
CA ALA A 610 22.06 -1.29 -7.54
C ALA A 610 23.24 -1.63 -6.63
N TYR A 611 23.20 -2.85 -6.10
CA TYR A 611 24.31 -3.47 -5.39
C TYR A 611 25.01 -4.47 -6.29
N GLU A 612 26.29 -4.28 -6.51
CA GLU A 612 27.16 -5.21 -7.24
C GLU A 612 28.57 -5.19 -6.64
N ASP A 613 29.14 -6.35 -6.38
CA ASP A 613 30.51 -6.57 -5.88
C ASP A 613 30.88 -5.71 -4.66
N GLY A 614 29.96 -5.60 -3.70
CA GLY A 614 30.18 -4.86 -2.44
C GLY A 614 30.06 -3.34 -2.56
N LYS A 615 29.48 -2.84 -3.65
CA LYS A 615 29.26 -1.40 -3.87
C LYS A 615 27.79 -1.13 -4.18
N ILE A 616 27.30 -0.01 -3.68
CA ILE A 616 25.98 0.53 -4.04
C ILE A 616 26.21 1.75 -4.94
N PHE A 617 25.48 1.80 -6.04
CA PHE A 617 25.46 2.96 -6.94
C PHE A 617 24.04 3.26 -7.40
N GLN A 618 23.79 4.52 -7.75
CA GLN A 618 22.50 4.94 -8.27
C GLN A 618 22.39 4.59 -9.75
N MET A 619 21.27 4.00 -10.14
CA MET A 619 20.95 3.71 -11.53
C MET A 619 20.50 4.97 -12.28
N HIS A 620 20.84 5.03 -13.57
CA HIS A 620 20.42 6.08 -14.51
C HIS A 620 19.37 5.53 -15.48
N ALA A 621 18.56 6.42 -16.07
CA ALA A 621 17.47 6.04 -16.97
C ALA A 621 17.96 5.22 -18.17
N GLU A 622 19.06 5.62 -18.79
CA GLU A 622 19.69 4.90 -19.90
C GLU A 622 19.98 3.45 -19.54
N SER A 623 20.64 3.20 -18.40
CA SER A 623 20.97 1.83 -17.96
C SER A 623 19.72 0.98 -17.68
N ILE A 624 18.66 1.60 -17.17
CA ILE A 624 17.38 0.91 -16.91
C ILE A 624 16.72 0.52 -18.24
N LEU A 625 16.74 1.42 -19.21
CA LEU A 625 16.20 1.17 -20.55
C LEU A 625 17.01 0.12 -21.30
N ASP A 626 18.35 0.15 -21.24
CA ASP A 626 19.21 -0.84 -21.88
C ASP A 626 18.89 -2.27 -21.42
N VAL A 627 18.68 -2.47 -20.12
CA VAL A 627 18.24 -3.76 -19.56
C VAL A 627 16.86 -4.15 -20.09
N SER A 628 15.93 -3.20 -20.19
CA SER A 628 14.58 -3.44 -20.71
C SER A 628 14.57 -3.75 -22.20
N LEU A 629 15.48 -3.13 -22.96
CA LEU A 629 15.64 -3.31 -24.41
C LEU A 629 16.33 -4.62 -24.77
N SER A 630 17.14 -5.17 -23.86
CA SER A 630 17.89 -6.39 -24.14
C SER A 630 16.94 -7.56 -24.44
N GLY A 631 17.07 -8.15 -25.63
CA GLY A 631 16.25 -9.28 -26.09
C GLY A 631 14.81 -8.95 -26.49
N THR A 632 14.43 -7.66 -26.61
CA THR A 632 13.07 -7.27 -26.97
C THR A 632 13.07 -6.42 -28.23
N SER A 633 12.20 -6.73 -29.22
CA SER A 633 12.08 -5.89 -30.43
C SER A 633 11.43 -4.54 -30.10
N ALA A 634 11.80 -3.49 -30.86
CA ALA A 634 11.23 -2.14 -30.72
C ALA A 634 9.70 -2.13 -30.83
N SER A 635 9.12 -3.00 -31.69
CA SER A 635 7.67 -3.11 -31.85
C SER A 635 6.99 -3.71 -30.60
N LEU A 636 7.61 -4.71 -29.97
CA LEU A 636 7.09 -5.27 -28.71
C LEU A 636 7.19 -4.28 -27.56
N LEU A 637 8.23 -3.47 -27.53
CA LEU A 637 8.40 -2.40 -26.55
C LEU A 637 7.39 -1.27 -26.77
N ALA A 638 7.18 -0.85 -28.03
CA ALA A 638 6.17 0.14 -28.36
C ALA A 638 4.78 -0.29 -27.87
N ARG A 639 4.39 -1.54 -28.13
CA ARG A 639 3.14 -2.11 -27.63
C ARG A 639 3.12 -2.21 -26.11
N ARG A 640 4.22 -2.61 -25.49
CA ARG A 640 4.33 -2.80 -24.05
C ARG A 640 4.26 -1.48 -23.28
N TRP A 641 4.83 -0.42 -23.83
CA TRP A 641 4.80 0.93 -23.27
C TRP A 641 3.68 1.80 -23.87
N GLU A 642 2.89 1.19 -24.75
CA GLU A 642 1.72 1.83 -25.36
C GLU A 642 2.07 3.15 -26.09
N SER A 643 3.26 3.21 -26.64
CA SER A 643 3.76 4.37 -27.40
C SER A 643 3.96 4.01 -28.87
N ALA A 644 3.12 4.59 -29.71
CA ALA A 644 3.25 4.43 -31.17
C ALA A 644 4.56 5.06 -31.72
N ARG A 645 5.19 5.97 -30.97
CA ARG A 645 6.38 6.71 -31.40
C ARG A 645 7.71 5.99 -31.16
N LEU A 646 7.71 4.88 -30.43
CA LEU A 646 8.91 4.04 -30.25
C LEU A 646 9.36 3.34 -31.54
N VAL A 647 8.45 3.18 -32.49
CA VAL A 647 8.77 2.74 -33.85
C VAL A 647 8.91 3.99 -34.70
N ASN A 648 10.08 4.59 -34.72
CA ASN A 648 10.36 5.76 -35.54
C ASN A 648 10.48 5.33 -37.03
N VAL A 649 9.33 5.11 -37.65
CA VAL A 649 9.20 4.84 -39.07
C VAL A 649 8.82 6.16 -39.71
N ASP A 650 9.70 6.74 -40.49
CA ASP A 650 9.37 7.94 -41.29
C ASP A 650 8.23 7.64 -42.27
N ASP A 651 7.50 8.70 -42.66
CA ASP A 651 6.32 8.58 -43.51
C ASP A 651 6.65 7.94 -44.86
N ASP A 652 7.86 8.14 -45.41
CA ASP A 652 8.32 7.53 -46.66
C ASP A 652 8.49 6.01 -46.50
N THR A 653 9.05 5.56 -45.40
CA THR A 653 9.23 4.15 -45.11
C THR A 653 7.87 3.50 -44.84
N LEU A 654 6.95 4.19 -44.16
CA LEU A 654 5.57 3.72 -43.93
C LEU A 654 4.82 3.55 -45.26
N GLN A 655 4.93 4.53 -46.18
CA GLN A 655 4.33 4.45 -47.50
C GLN A 655 4.93 3.35 -48.35
N ARG A 656 6.25 3.13 -48.30
CA ARG A 656 6.91 2.01 -49.00
C ARG A 656 6.45 0.65 -48.45
N LEU A 657 6.27 0.53 -47.15
CA LEU A 657 5.69 -0.65 -46.50
C LEU A 657 4.25 -0.92 -46.92
N LEU A 658 3.42 0.12 -46.95
CA LEU A 658 2.02 0.04 -47.40
C LEU A 658 1.89 -0.33 -48.88
N ASN A 659 2.87 0.04 -49.68
CA ASN A 659 2.94 -0.27 -51.12
C ASN A 659 3.60 -1.62 -51.44
N CYS A 660 4.05 -2.38 -50.41
CA CYS A 660 4.67 -3.70 -50.60
C CYS A 660 3.74 -4.80 -50.05
N PRO A 661 2.96 -5.50 -50.92
CA PRO A 661 1.97 -6.52 -50.48
C PRO A 661 2.60 -7.68 -49.68
N ASP A 662 3.81 -8.11 -50.06
CA ASP A 662 4.50 -9.23 -49.40
C ASP A 662 5.00 -8.84 -48.00
N ALA A 663 5.43 -7.62 -47.81
CA ALA A 663 5.82 -7.08 -46.51
C ALA A 663 4.60 -6.93 -45.58
N LEU A 664 3.49 -6.42 -46.11
CA LEU A 664 2.20 -6.32 -45.40
C LEU A 664 1.65 -7.69 -45.01
N GLU A 665 1.75 -8.71 -45.87
CA GLU A 665 1.32 -10.07 -45.55
C GLU A 665 2.20 -10.70 -44.46
N SER A 666 3.49 -10.44 -44.48
CA SER A 666 4.45 -10.88 -43.47
C SER A 666 4.21 -10.17 -42.12
N LEU A 667 3.90 -8.88 -42.14
CA LEU A 667 3.57 -8.10 -40.95
C LEU A 667 2.21 -8.52 -40.35
N LYS A 668 1.21 -8.87 -41.18
CA LYS A 668 -0.10 -9.41 -40.72
C LYS A 668 0.02 -10.77 -40.01
N LYS A 669 1.07 -11.53 -40.27
CA LYS A 669 1.36 -12.78 -39.56
C LYS A 669 1.90 -12.55 -38.16
N ILE A 670 2.43 -11.36 -37.87
CA ILE A 670 2.88 -10.96 -36.53
C ILE A 670 1.65 -10.47 -35.76
N GLU A 671 1.25 -11.16 -34.71
CA GLU A 671 0.03 -10.93 -33.94
C GLU A 671 -0.10 -9.47 -33.43
N GLY A 672 1.05 -8.82 -33.16
CA GLY A 672 1.12 -7.40 -32.77
C GLY A 672 0.75 -6.38 -33.85
N PHE A 673 0.88 -6.72 -35.13
CA PHE A 673 0.55 -5.82 -36.25
C PHE A 673 -0.91 -5.87 -36.71
N ARG A 674 -1.66 -6.87 -36.29
CA ARG A 674 -3.09 -6.97 -36.64
C ARG A 674 -3.93 -5.86 -36.03
N ASN A 675 -3.57 -5.40 -34.86
CA ASN A 675 -4.31 -4.34 -34.14
C ASN A 675 -3.89 -2.94 -34.60
N LEU A 676 -2.62 -2.74 -35.01
CA LEU A 676 -2.16 -1.47 -35.59
C LEU A 676 -2.84 -1.13 -36.92
N ASN A 677 -3.31 -2.13 -37.68
CA ASN A 677 -4.01 -1.90 -38.94
C ASN A 677 -5.39 -1.26 -38.77
N ALA A 678 -6.07 -1.54 -37.66
CA ALA A 678 -7.37 -0.91 -37.35
C ALA A 678 -7.21 0.57 -37.02
N ASP A 679 -6.15 0.92 -36.29
CA ASP A 679 -5.85 2.30 -35.88
C ASP A 679 -5.29 3.15 -37.03
N LEU A 680 -4.48 2.55 -37.91
CA LEU A 680 -3.93 3.24 -39.09
C LEU A 680 -5.02 3.55 -40.16
N GLU A 681 -6.01 2.69 -40.34
CA GLU A 681 -7.12 2.95 -41.24
C GLU A 681 -8.04 4.10 -40.75
N VAL A 682 -8.10 4.33 -39.43
CA VAL A 682 -8.86 5.44 -38.84
C VAL A 682 -8.12 6.78 -38.98
N SER A 683 -6.77 6.76 -38.97
CA SER A 683 -5.94 7.98 -39.03
C SER A 683 -5.72 8.51 -40.48
N ILE A 684 -6.02 7.71 -41.51
CA ILE A 684 -5.87 8.09 -42.92
C ILE A 684 -7.23 8.55 -43.53
N ARG A 685 -8.32 8.52 -42.77
CA ARG A 685 -9.61 9.13 -43.13
C ARG A 685 -9.83 10.42 -42.37
#